data_f7da8cf89992c717fa793a71a9643165
#
_entry.id   f7da8cf89992c717fa793a71a9643165
#
_cell.length_a   1.000
_cell.length_b   1.000
_cell.length_c   1.000
_cell.angle_alpha   90.00
_cell.angle_beta   90.00
_cell.angle_gamma   90.00
#
_symmetry.space_group_name_H-M   'P 1'
#
loop_
_entity.id
_entity.type
_entity.pdbx_description
1 polymer ?
#
loop_
_entity_poly.entity_id
_entity_poly.type
_entity_poly.pdbx_seq_one_letter_code
_entity_poly.pdbx_strand_id
1 'polypeptide(L)'
;MNCFIGDLQTKGSPSYPSGFAAVGTTTINAETPNLKRKGVWGYHPQPGAGGSPPLAKEQAETDTMAKHLLPLLLTLAWTPAWAQTPPDAVAPEGASAVLTEGGSPAVAQALAAKAAGEPVSADHWMVVAANPHAAEAGARVLRAGGSAADALVAIQAVLGLVEPQSSGLGGGAFLVWYDAEKGELTTFDGRETAPRAARPTLFQDDAGQPLKFLDAVVGGRSVGTPGTPRLMEVVHQRWGKLPWGGLFVDAIDLAEGGFPVSPRLAGLVAKDVEGLRRFPATGDYFVPGGQPLAEGSVLRNPAYAGTLRTLAKNGADAFYGGAIAQDIVDTVHGAEGNPGVLALEDLAAYEVVERPPVCVTYRAHEVCGMGPPSSGALTMGQTLGMLRGRDLGTLGFASAEAWRLIGDASRLAFADRDRYMADTDYVPMPTKGLVADDYLAERAALLEGDRALESVEAGQPAWDHARVMGLDDSLELPSTSHFAVVDRWGNALSMTTTIENGFGSRLMTKGGFLLNNELTDFSFRTHDAAGHPIANRVEPGKRPRSSMAPTIVMKDGKPALVVGTPGGSRIIGFVQQAIIGYLDWGMDVQAITAMPHLVNRFGTFDLEAGTAAADLAQPLEAMGYKVEVKDLNSGLHAIALEDGRLLGGADPRREGVAIGE
;
A
#
# COMPACT_ATOMS: atom_id res chain seq x y z
N MET A 1 28.74 -55.62 8.00
CA MET A 1 28.04 -56.91 7.79
C MET A 1 27.06 -56.65 6.65
N ASN A 2 27.48 -57.11 5.46
CA ASN A 2 26.80 -57.52 4.22
C ASN A 2 25.54 -56.73 3.78
N CYS A 3 25.62 -55.97 2.69
CA CYS A 3 25.54 -56.35 1.24
C CYS A 3 24.12 -56.77 0.83
N PHE A 4 23.51 -56.01 -0.07
CA PHE A 4 23.07 -56.54 -1.36
C PHE A 4 22.84 -55.41 -2.38
N ILE A 5 23.57 -55.53 -3.50
CA ILE A 5 23.52 -54.77 -4.75
C ILE A 5 22.50 -55.50 -5.66
N GLY A 6 21.77 -54.76 -6.48
CA GLY A 6 20.90 -55.29 -7.51
C GLY A 6 20.70 -54.29 -8.66
N ASP A 7 21.56 -54.40 -9.70
CA ASP A 7 21.41 -53.81 -11.03
C ASP A 7 20.22 -54.39 -11.78
N LEU A 8 19.61 -53.60 -12.71
CA LEU A 8 19.11 -54.03 -14.02
C LEU A 8 18.54 -52.82 -14.81
N GLN A 9 19.35 -52.28 -15.75
CA GLN A 9 19.22 -52.34 -17.24
C GLN A 9 17.95 -51.75 -17.88
N THR A 10 18.15 -50.62 -18.53
CA THR A 10 17.89 -50.19 -19.94
C THR A 10 16.81 -50.87 -20.79
N LYS A 11 15.95 -50.01 -21.37
CA LYS A 11 15.30 -50.06 -22.72
C LYS A 11 14.33 -48.88 -22.77
N GLY A 12 14.24 -47.98 -23.76
CA GLY A 12 14.56 -47.97 -25.17
C GLY A 12 13.67 -46.86 -25.72
N SER A 13 14.21 -45.90 -26.42
CA SER A 13 13.48 -44.83 -27.12
C SER A 13 12.79 -45.35 -28.39
N PRO A 14 11.73 -44.72 -28.86
CA PRO A 14 11.43 -44.72 -30.29
C PRO A 14 11.50 -43.30 -30.91
N SER A 15 12.06 -43.32 -32.07
CA SER A 15 12.38 -42.31 -33.05
C SER A 15 11.15 -41.71 -33.74
N TYR A 16 11.31 -40.44 -34.12
CA TYR A 16 10.46 -39.67 -35.04
C TYR A 16 10.68 -40.06 -36.51
N PRO A 17 9.69 -39.81 -37.40
CA PRO A 17 10.00 -39.52 -38.79
C PRO A 17 9.71 -38.04 -39.16
N SER A 18 10.67 -37.51 -39.89
CA SER A 18 10.70 -36.25 -40.61
C SER A 18 9.76 -36.25 -41.83
N GLY A 19 9.06 -35.12 -42.06
CA GLY A 19 8.35 -34.84 -43.30
C GLY A 19 8.30 -33.34 -43.58
N PHE A 20 9.10 -32.93 -44.56
CA PHE A 20 9.15 -31.58 -45.14
C PHE A 20 7.92 -31.29 -46.00
N ALA A 21 7.37 -30.08 -45.92
CA ALA A 21 6.80 -29.38 -47.08
C ALA A 21 6.89 -27.87 -46.88
N ALA A 22 7.65 -27.24 -47.77
CA ALA A 22 7.77 -25.80 -47.92
C ALA A 22 6.61 -25.25 -48.76
N VAL A 23 5.99 -24.14 -48.35
CA VAL A 23 5.17 -23.31 -49.25
C VAL A 23 5.39 -21.83 -48.90
N GLY A 24 5.94 -21.11 -49.88
CA GLY A 24 5.65 -19.76 -50.38
C GLY A 24 5.66 -18.56 -49.43
N THR A 25 6.75 -17.81 -49.48
CA THR A 25 6.86 -16.40 -49.09
C THR A 25 5.97 -15.54 -49.99
N THR A 26 5.05 -14.80 -49.37
CA THR A 26 4.43 -13.60 -49.97
C THR A 26 4.66 -12.43 -49.01
N THR A 27 5.59 -11.56 -49.39
CA THR A 27 5.84 -10.28 -48.77
C THR A 27 4.68 -9.33 -49.04
N ILE A 28 3.99 -8.89 -48.01
CA ILE A 28 3.09 -7.74 -48.08
C ILE A 28 3.72 -6.66 -47.22
N ASN A 29 4.22 -5.61 -47.87
CA ASN A 29 4.59 -4.35 -47.24
C ASN A 29 3.31 -3.70 -46.70
N ALA A 30 3.19 -3.58 -45.39
CA ALA A 30 2.23 -2.71 -44.75
C ALA A 30 3.00 -1.55 -44.10
N GLU A 31 2.85 -0.37 -44.70
CA GLU A 31 3.28 0.90 -44.13
C GLU A 31 2.55 1.14 -42.83
N THR A 32 3.29 1.26 -41.76
CA THR A 32 2.78 1.70 -40.44
C THR A 32 2.56 3.20 -40.44
N PRO A 33 1.36 3.72 -40.15
CA PRO A 33 1.19 5.16 -39.93
C PRO A 33 1.80 5.54 -38.57
N ASN A 34 2.72 6.45 -38.63
CA ASN A 34 3.35 7.11 -37.48
C ASN A 34 2.30 7.94 -36.73
N LEU A 35 1.68 7.38 -35.71
CA LEU A 35 0.82 8.12 -34.78
C LEU A 35 1.72 8.86 -33.80
N LYS A 36 1.89 10.13 -34.02
CA LYS A 36 2.50 11.07 -33.07
C LYS A 36 1.75 10.99 -31.74
N ARG A 37 2.42 10.50 -30.72
CA ARG A 37 2.02 10.61 -29.32
C ARG A 37 1.82 12.11 -28.99
N LYS A 38 0.57 12.53 -28.84
CA LYS A 38 0.20 13.80 -28.21
C LYS A 38 -0.70 13.47 -27.05
N GLY A 39 -0.23 13.69 -25.87
CA GLY A 39 -1.02 13.58 -24.65
C GLY A 39 -0.15 13.62 -23.41
N VAL A 40 0.58 14.72 -23.22
CA VAL A 40 1.18 15.01 -21.91
C VAL A 40 0.07 15.58 -21.03
N TRP A 41 -0.38 14.79 -20.08
CA TRP A 41 -1.21 15.28 -18.98
C TRP A 41 -0.27 15.80 -17.89
N GLY A 42 0.09 17.09 -18.01
CA GLY A 42 0.89 17.75 -16.99
C GLY A 42 0.01 18.21 -15.83
N TYR A 43 0.34 17.80 -14.63
CA TYR A 43 -0.10 18.44 -13.41
C TYR A 43 0.58 19.82 -13.34
N HIS A 44 -0.20 20.89 -13.48
CA HIS A 44 0.26 22.25 -13.21
C HIS A 44 -0.31 22.70 -11.86
N PRO A 45 0.52 22.94 -10.85
CA PRO A 45 0.06 23.64 -9.66
C PRO A 45 -0.21 25.10 -10.03
N GLN A 46 -1.42 25.58 -9.79
CA GLN A 46 -1.77 27.00 -9.92
C GLN A 46 -1.09 27.80 -8.80
N PRO A 47 -0.43 28.91 -9.12
CA PRO A 47 0.07 29.81 -8.09
C PRO A 47 -1.08 30.58 -7.47
N GLY A 48 -1.13 30.61 -6.14
CA GLY A 48 -2.11 31.37 -5.37
C GLY A 48 -2.06 32.85 -5.69
N ALA A 49 -3.16 33.39 -6.19
CA ALA A 49 -3.36 34.82 -6.35
C ALA A 49 -3.96 35.39 -5.07
N GLY A 50 -3.13 36.02 -4.27
CA GLY A 50 -3.57 36.97 -3.26
C GLY A 50 -3.99 38.27 -3.93
N GLY A 51 -5.21 38.69 -3.64
CA GLY A 51 -5.70 39.99 -4.08
C GLY A 51 -7.00 40.33 -3.39
N SER A 52 -6.92 41.10 -2.30
CA SER A 52 -8.07 41.74 -1.68
C SER A 52 -8.53 42.93 -2.52
N PRO A 53 -9.82 43.14 -2.77
CA PRO A 53 -10.35 44.40 -3.27
C PRO A 53 -10.80 45.32 -2.15
N PRO A 54 -10.85 46.65 -2.37
CA PRO A 54 -10.98 47.65 -1.33
C PRO A 54 -12.43 47.96 -0.96
N LEU A 55 -12.57 48.48 0.26
CA LEU A 55 -13.75 49.09 0.89
C LEU A 55 -14.31 50.24 0.06
N ALA A 56 -15.62 50.23 -0.20
CA ALA A 56 -16.38 51.45 -0.48
C ALA A 56 -17.46 51.59 0.59
N LYS A 57 -17.40 52.77 1.24
CA LYS A 57 -18.41 53.31 2.14
C LYS A 57 -19.57 53.89 1.34
N GLU A 58 -20.78 53.69 1.78
CA GLU A 58 -21.78 54.76 1.72
C GLU A 58 -22.83 54.63 2.82
N GLN A 59 -23.23 55.78 3.29
CA GLN A 59 -23.99 56.10 4.50
C GLN A 59 -25.47 56.28 4.25
N ALA A 60 -26.22 56.21 5.36
CA ALA A 60 -27.41 57.02 5.79
C ALA A 60 -28.76 56.48 5.28
N GLU A 61 -29.84 56.53 5.98
CA GLU A 61 -30.38 57.27 7.10
C GLU A 61 -31.72 56.64 7.54
N THR A 62 -31.98 56.63 8.84
CA THR A 62 -33.20 56.90 9.61
C THR A 62 -34.59 56.53 9.05
N ASP A 63 -35.54 55.96 9.76
CA ASP A 63 -36.24 56.39 10.95
C ASP A 63 -37.43 55.50 11.36
N THR A 64 -37.69 55.43 12.65
CA THR A 64 -38.96 55.41 13.42
C THR A 64 -39.82 54.13 13.59
N MET A 65 -39.81 53.71 14.86
CA MET A 65 -40.91 53.30 15.77
C MET A 65 -42.06 52.39 15.28
N ALA A 66 -42.24 51.25 15.93
CA ALA A 66 -43.28 51.06 16.98
C ALA A 66 -43.42 49.60 17.45
N LYS A 67 -43.21 49.43 18.73
CA LYS A 67 -43.94 48.68 19.78
C LYS A 67 -44.58 47.30 19.53
N HIS A 68 -44.13 46.37 20.41
CA HIS A 68 -44.85 45.28 21.09
C HIS A 68 -45.25 44.03 20.32
N LEU A 69 -44.52 42.95 20.63
CA LEU A 69 -45.04 41.75 21.30
C LEU A 69 -43.94 40.65 21.30
N LEU A 70 -43.54 40.22 22.48
CA LEU A 70 -42.71 39.06 22.70
C LEU A 70 -43.49 37.79 22.32
N PRO A 71 -42.87 36.86 21.60
CA PRO A 71 -42.92 35.47 21.99
C PRO A 71 -41.50 34.92 22.20
N LEU A 72 -41.35 34.21 23.29
CA LEU A 72 -40.21 33.45 23.70
C LEU A 72 -39.88 32.38 22.61
N LEU A 73 -38.97 32.66 21.69
CA LEU A 73 -38.37 31.68 20.79
C LEU A 73 -37.12 31.16 21.44
N LEU A 74 -37.16 29.89 21.89
CA LEU A 74 -35.99 29.09 22.14
C LEU A 74 -35.15 29.07 20.85
N THR A 75 -34.10 29.86 20.79
CA THR A 75 -33.02 29.67 19.82
C THR A 75 -32.24 28.45 20.24
N LEU A 76 -32.55 27.28 19.67
CA LEU A 76 -31.58 26.21 19.56
C LEU A 76 -30.38 26.79 18.78
N ALA A 77 -29.30 27.06 19.51
CA ALA A 77 -28.01 27.32 18.90
C ALA A 77 -27.61 26.07 18.11
N TRP A 78 -27.80 26.11 16.80
CA TRP A 78 -27.11 25.20 15.90
C TRP A 78 -25.62 25.53 16.00
N THR A 79 -24.89 24.80 16.83
CA THR A 79 -23.46 24.68 16.65
C THR A 79 -23.27 24.00 15.29
N PRO A 80 -22.49 24.61 14.37
CA PRO A 80 -22.13 23.88 13.16
C PRO A 80 -21.43 22.60 13.62
N ALA A 81 -22.02 21.45 13.30
CA ALA A 81 -21.31 20.20 13.35
C ALA A 81 -20.10 20.39 12.44
N TRP A 82 -18.91 20.44 13.02
CA TRP A 82 -17.67 20.35 12.27
C TRP A 82 -17.81 19.06 11.46
N ALA A 83 -17.95 19.21 10.15
CA ALA A 83 -17.88 18.09 9.24
C ALA A 83 -16.50 17.47 9.46
N GLN A 84 -16.44 16.37 10.20
CA GLN A 84 -15.22 15.60 10.32
C GLN A 84 -14.90 15.14 8.91
N THR A 85 -13.77 15.59 8.40
CA THR A 85 -13.21 15.06 7.15
C THR A 85 -13.20 13.53 7.30
N PRO A 86 -13.69 12.76 6.33
CA PRO A 86 -13.64 11.32 6.41
C PRO A 86 -12.22 10.89 6.81
N PRO A 87 -12.05 9.95 7.76
CA PRO A 87 -10.74 9.61 8.31
C PRO A 87 -9.75 9.08 7.25
N ASP A 88 -10.25 8.75 6.06
CA ASP A 88 -9.49 8.26 4.92
C ASP A 88 -9.24 9.30 3.81
N ALA A 89 -9.64 10.56 3.99
CA ALA A 89 -9.31 11.64 3.06
C ALA A 89 -7.91 12.22 3.40
N VAL A 90 -6.98 12.09 2.48
CA VAL A 90 -5.60 12.59 2.60
C VAL A 90 -5.31 13.50 1.43
N ALA A 91 -5.07 14.79 1.71
CA ALA A 91 -4.72 15.76 0.67
C ALA A 91 -3.35 15.44 0.05
N PRO A 92 -3.16 15.72 -1.25
CA PRO A 92 -1.86 15.66 -1.92
C PRO A 92 -0.83 16.53 -1.20
N GLU A 93 0.42 16.09 -1.21
CA GLU A 93 1.55 16.79 -0.61
C GLU A 93 2.19 17.71 -1.66
N GLY A 94 2.37 18.97 -1.33
CA GLY A 94 3.03 19.92 -2.23
C GLY A 94 4.52 19.59 -2.43
N ALA A 95 5.07 19.93 -3.59
CA ALA A 95 6.51 19.93 -3.77
C ALA A 95 7.15 20.99 -2.85
N SER A 96 8.15 20.59 -2.05
CA SER A 96 8.87 21.49 -1.15
C SER A 96 10.37 21.50 -1.45
N ALA A 97 10.99 22.67 -1.32
CA ALA A 97 12.44 22.83 -1.43
C ALA A 97 13.19 22.05 -0.34
N VAL A 98 12.55 21.75 0.80
CA VAL A 98 13.12 20.95 1.90
C VAL A 98 13.55 19.55 1.42
N LEU A 99 12.86 18.97 0.43
CA LEU A 99 13.20 17.65 -0.12
C LEU A 99 14.52 17.65 -0.91
N THR A 100 15.02 18.83 -1.33
CA THR A 100 16.28 18.98 -2.04
C THR A 100 17.44 19.42 -1.14
N GLU A 101 17.16 19.87 0.09
CA GLU A 101 18.21 20.28 1.04
C GLU A 101 19.03 19.07 1.49
N GLY A 102 20.32 19.07 1.18
CA GLY A 102 21.23 17.95 1.48
C GLY A 102 21.09 16.74 0.55
N GLY A 103 20.22 16.78 -0.45
CA GLY A 103 20.03 15.71 -1.44
C GLY A 103 21.20 15.61 -2.43
N SER A 104 21.47 14.39 -2.93
CA SER A 104 22.44 14.15 -3.99
C SER A 104 21.97 14.76 -5.33
N PRO A 105 22.89 14.98 -6.30
CA PRO A 105 22.49 15.37 -7.66
C PRO A 105 21.46 14.41 -8.30
N ALA A 106 21.51 13.13 -7.97
CA ALA A 106 20.56 12.12 -8.46
C ALA A 106 19.14 12.38 -7.92
N VAL A 107 19.00 12.74 -6.65
CA VAL A 107 17.70 13.13 -6.06
C VAL A 107 17.15 14.39 -6.75
N ALA A 108 17.99 15.42 -6.96
CA ALA A 108 17.57 16.64 -7.63
C ALA A 108 17.09 16.37 -9.08
N GLN A 109 17.80 15.53 -9.82
CA GLN A 109 17.42 15.11 -11.16
C GLN A 109 16.10 14.30 -11.14
N ALA A 110 15.93 13.39 -10.20
CA ALA A 110 14.72 12.58 -10.06
C ALA A 110 13.48 13.44 -9.75
N LEU A 111 13.62 14.44 -8.86
CA LEU A 111 12.55 15.40 -8.57
C LEU A 111 12.20 16.26 -9.79
N ALA A 112 13.21 16.68 -10.57
CA ALA A 112 12.98 17.44 -11.80
C ALA A 112 12.25 16.61 -12.86
N ALA A 113 12.64 15.34 -13.06
CA ALA A 113 11.96 14.42 -13.99
C ALA A 113 10.49 14.18 -13.56
N LYS A 114 10.26 13.91 -12.28
CA LYS A 114 8.91 13.76 -11.72
C LYS A 114 8.06 15.02 -11.94
N ALA A 115 8.60 16.20 -11.69
CA ALA A 115 7.90 17.47 -11.92
C ALA A 115 7.60 17.73 -13.40
N ALA A 116 8.45 17.24 -14.30
CA ALA A 116 8.24 17.29 -15.75
C ALA A 116 7.23 16.25 -16.26
N GLY A 117 6.83 15.29 -15.41
CA GLY A 117 5.99 14.16 -15.81
C GLY A 117 6.75 13.13 -16.66
N GLU A 118 8.07 13.06 -16.52
CA GLU A 118 8.95 12.19 -17.30
C GLU A 118 9.47 11.03 -16.44
N PRO A 119 9.53 9.78 -16.95
CA PRO A 119 10.14 8.68 -16.24
C PRO A 119 11.66 8.84 -16.15
N VAL A 120 12.24 8.40 -15.04
CA VAL A 120 13.69 8.23 -14.92
C VAL A 120 14.10 6.96 -15.66
N SER A 121 15.12 7.05 -16.52
CA SER A 121 15.62 5.91 -17.29
C SER A 121 16.99 5.44 -16.79
N ALA A 122 17.20 4.12 -16.74
CA ALA A 122 18.45 3.49 -16.31
C ALA A 122 18.69 2.19 -17.10
N ASP A 123 19.97 1.75 -17.12
CA ASP A 123 20.38 0.55 -17.87
C ASP A 123 20.72 -0.64 -16.94
N HIS A 124 21.07 -0.39 -15.68
CA HIS A 124 21.67 -1.41 -14.82
C HIS A 124 20.85 -1.75 -13.57
N TRP A 125 20.33 -0.74 -12.89
CA TRP A 125 19.52 -0.93 -11.69
C TRP A 125 18.65 0.29 -11.42
N MET A 126 17.60 0.10 -10.65
CA MET A 126 16.68 1.18 -10.28
C MET A 126 16.06 0.95 -8.90
N VAL A 127 15.90 2.05 -8.16
CA VAL A 127 15.14 2.17 -6.91
C VAL A 127 14.04 3.20 -7.09
N VAL A 128 12.83 2.88 -6.68
CA VAL A 128 11.75 3.86 -6.51
C VAL A 128 11.21 3.70 -5.10
N ALA A 129 11.30 4.75 -4.28
CA ALA A 129 10.93 4.67 -2.87
C ALA A 129 10.21 5.93 -2.38
N ALA A 130 9.45 5.79 -1.29
CA ALA A 130 8.49 6.79 -0.80
C ALA A 130 9.15 8.10 -0.29
N ASN A 131 10.46 8.10 -0.04
CA ASN A 131 11.18 9.29 0.43
C ASN A 131 12.56 9.38 -0.23
N PRO A 132 13.05 10.58 -0.60
CA PRO A 132 14.35 10.77 -1.25
C PRO A 132 15.54 10.17 -0.49
N HIS A 133 15.60 10.30 0.84
CA HIS A 133 16.66 9.71 1.65
C HIS A 133 16.66 8.18 1.55
N ALA A 134 15.48 7.56 1.54
CA ALA A 134 15.35 6.12 1.42
C ALA A 134 15.75 5.63 0.01
N ALA A 135 15.36 6.35 -1.04
CA ALA A 135 15.77 6.05 -2.41
C ALA A 135 17.29 6.17 -2.58
N GLU A 136 17.91 7.19 -2.01
CA GLU A 136 19.36 7.39 -2.06
C GLU A 136 20.13 6.29 -1.29
N ALA A 137 19.63 5.86 -0.12
CA ALA A 137 20.23 4.76 0.64
C ALA A 137 20.21 3.44 -0.18
N GLY A 138 19.09 3.13 -0.83
CA GLY A 138 19.00 2.00 -1.74
C GLY A 138 19.95 2.12 -2.94
N ALA A 139 19.99 3.29 -3.57
CA ALA A 139 20.86 3.58 -4.70
C ALA A 139 22.34 3.44 -4.32
N ARG A 140 22.75 3.93 -3.13
CA ARG A 140 24.13 3.77 -2.63
C ARG A 140 24.51 2.30 -2.47
N VAL A 141 23.61 1.48 -1.95
CA VAL A 141 23.82 0.04 -1.79
C VAL A 141 24.00 -0.63 -3.15
N LEU A 142 23.15 -0.32 -4.14
CA LEU A 142 23.25 -0.89 -5.49
C LEU A 142 24.52 -0.45 -6.23
N ARG A 143 24.94 0.82 -6.09
CA ARG A 143 26.24 1.33 -6.60
C ARG A 143 27.43 0.60 -6.00
N ALA A 144 27.35 0.26 -4.72
CA ALA A 144 28.39 -0.51 -4.03
C ALA A 144 28.43 -2.00 -4.44
N GLY A 145 27.55 -2.44 -5.35
CA GLY A 145 27.49 -3.82 -5.81
C GLY A 145 26.56 -4.70 -4.97
N GLY A 146 25.68 -4.10 -4.18
CA GLY A 146 24.63 -4.82 -3.45
C GLY A 146 23.50 -5.30 -4.35
N SER A 147 22.77 -6.29 -3.88
CA SER A 147 21.54 -6.80 -4.51
C SER A 147 20.31 -5.97 -4.14
N ALA A 148 19.18 -6.28 -4.78
CA ALA A 148 17.88 -5.73 -4.38
C ALA A 148 17.51 -6.09 -2.93
N ALA A 149 17.96 -7.25 -2.43
CA ALA A 149 17.78 -7.65 -1.03
C ALA A 149 18.59 -6.78 -0.05
N ASP A 150 19.82 -6.40 -0.42
CA ASP A 150 20.61 -5.46 0.37
C ASP A 150 19.98 -4.06 0.38
N ALA A 151 19.51 -3.60 -0.79
CA ALA A 151 18.85 -2.31 -0.93
C ALA A 151 17.55 -2.24 -0.10
N LEU A 152 16.77 -3.33 -0.05
CA LEU A 152 15.57 -3.44 0.79
C LEU A 152 15.88 -3.10 2.26
N VAL A 153 16.96 -3.64 2.82
CA VAL A 153 17.35 -3.40 4.23
C VAL A 153 17.67 -1.93 4.47
N ALA A 154 18.47 -1.31 3.59
CA ALA A 154 18.84 0.09 3.72
C ALA A 154 17.63 1.03 3.55
N ILE A 155 16.78 0.79 2.55
CA ILE A 155 15.56 1.55 2.29
C ILE A 155 14.64 1.48 3.50
N GLN A 156 14.35 0.28 4.00
CA GLN A 156 13.43 0.07 5.13
C GLN A 156 13.94 0.70 6.42
N ALA A 157 15.24 0.60 6.70
CA ALA A 157 15.84 1.23 7.88
C ALA A 157 15.72 2.76 7.83
N VAL A 158 15.88 3.38 6.66
CA VAL A 158 15.70 4.83 6.48
C VAL A 158 14.23 5.21 6.54
N LEU A 159 13.32 4.47 5.88
CA LEU A 159 11.87 4.76 5.92
C LEU A 159 11.32 4.79 7.34
N GLY A 160 11.75 3.86 8.20
CA GLY A 160 11.32 3.85 9.62
C GLY A 160 11.75 5.09 10.41
N LEU A 161 12.71 5.86 9.89
CA LEU A 161 13.17 7.12 10.48
C LEU A 161 12.49 8.35 9.85
N VAL A 162 12.44 8.42 8.51
CA VAL A 162 12.00 9.62 7.78
C VAL A 162 10.51 9.61 7.44
N GLU A 163 9.88 8.44 7.42
CA GLU A 163 8.43 8.23 7.31
C GLU A 163 7.85 7.42 8.49
N PRO A 164 8.16 7.78 9.75
CA PRO A 164 7.77 7.00 10.92
C PRO A 164 6.25 6.91 11.09
N GLN A 165 5.50 7.84 10.49
CA GLN A 165 4.04 7.83 10.47
C GLN A 165 3.45 6.72 9.58
N SER A 166 4.24 6.12 8.70
CA SER A 166 3.75 5.20 7.67
C SER A 166 4.25 3.76 7.85
N SER A 167 5.50 3.57 8.25
CA SER A 167 6.14 2.25 8.36
C SER A 167 7.34 2.28 9.31
N GLY A 168 7.88 1.11 9.66
CA GLY A 168 9.07 1.04 10.50
C GLY A 168 9.31 -0.36 11.08
N LEU A 169 10.29 -0.43 12.01
CA LEU A 169 10.67 -1.68 12.67
C LEU A 169 9.53 -2.29 13.50
N GLY A 170 8.66 -1.44 14.05
CA GLY A 170 7.51 -1.87 14.86
C GLY A 170 6.29 -2.29 14.06
N GLY A 171 6.40 -2.50 12.76
CA GLY A 171 5.34 -2.87 11.84
C GLY A 171 5.56 -4.17 11.09
N GLY A 172 4.86 -4.32 9.97
CA GLY A 172 4.96 -5.47 9.08
C GLY A 172 5.04 -5.10 7.60
N ALA A 173 5.18 -6.12 6.76
CA ALA A 173 5.31 -5.93 5.33
C ALA A 173 4.93 -7.17 4.53
N PHE A 174 4.61 -6.95 3.25
CA PHE A 174 4.56 -7.99 2.23
C PHE A 174 5.55 -7.69 1.12
N LEU A 175 6.23 -8.74 0.64
CA LEU A 175 7.21 -8.69 -0.43
C LEU A 175 6.83 -9.66 -1.54
N VAL A 176 6.89 -9.20 -2.78
CA VAL A 176 6.96 -10.04 -3.98
C VAL A 176 8.37 -9.94 -4.53
N TRP A 177 9.01 -11.09 -4.73
CA TRP A 177 10.39 -11.22 -5.19
C TRP A 177 10.45 -12.02 -6.47
N TYR A 178 11.15 -11.50 -7.47
CA TYR A 178 11.55 -12.23 -8.66
C TYR A 178 13.04 -12.57 -8.59
N ASP A 179 13.34 -13.86 -8.59
CA ASP A 179 14.71 -14.40 -8.65
C ASP A 179 15.11 -14.58 -10.13
N ALA A 180 15.94 -13.68 -10.64
CA ALA A 180 16.32 -13.67 -12.05
C ALA A 180 17.20 -14.88 -12.46
N GLU A 181 17.95 -15.46 -11.50
CA GLU A 181 18.78 -16.64 -11.75
C GLU A 181 17.90 -17.89 -12.00
N LYS A 182 16.80 -18.00 -11.25
CA LYS A 182 15.86 -19.13 -11.36
C LYS A 182 14.70 -18.88 -12.33
N GLY A 183 14.37 -17.61 -12.59
CA GLY A 183 13.19 -17.22 -13.34
C GLY A 183 11.89 -17.46 -12.55
N GLU A 184 11.93 -17.35 -11.22
CA GLU A 184 10.83 -17.70 -10.32
C GLU A 184 10.37 -16.51 -9.47
N LEU A 185 9.06 -16.45 -9.22
CA LEU A 185 8.46 -15.53 -8.25
C LEU A 185 8.20 -16.27 -6.93
N THR A 186 8.49 -15.58 -5.83
CA THR A 186 8.06 -15.98 -4.49
C THR A 186 7.54 -14.77 -3.71
N THR A 187 6.81 -15.01 -2.63
CA THR A 187 6.29 -13.94 -1.77
C THR A 187 6.61 -14.21 -0.31
N PHE A 188 6.84 -13.15 0.46
CA PHE A 188 7.11 -13.24 1.89
C PHE A 188 6.06 -12.45 2.67
N ASP A 189 5.46 -13.16 3.64
CA ASP A 189 4.49 -12.66 4.57
C ASP A 189 5.18 -12.30 5.88
N GLY A 190 5.49 -11.02 6.03
CA GLY A 190 5.98 -10.40 7.27
C GLY A 190 4.88 -9.61 7.99
N ARG A 191 3.61 -9.99 7.82
CA ARG A 191 2.45 -9.40 8.50
C ARG A 191 2.51 -9.64 10.00
N GLU A 192 2.03 -8.73 10.78
CA GLU A 192 1.92 -8.84 12.22
C GLU A 192 0.98 -9.96 12.64
N THR A 193 1.30 -10.60 13.76
CA THR A 193 0.45 -11.66 14.34
C THR A 193 -0.25 -11.15 15.59
N ALA A 194 -1.49 -11.59 15.81
CA ALA A 194 -2.18 -11.38 17.07
C ALA A 194 -1.45 -12.11 18.22
N PRO A 195 -1.26 -11.48 19.39
CA PRO A 195 -0.72 -12.15 20.57
C PRO A 195 -1.49 -13.41 20.92
N ARG A 196 -0.83 -14.42 21.48
CA ARG A 196 -1.47 -15.68 21.92
C ARG A 196 -2.53 -15.48 23.00
N ALA A 197 -2.43 -14.38 23.76
CA ALA A 197 -3.42 -13.99 24.75
C ALA A 197 -4.62 -13.22 24.16
N ALA A 198 -4.59 -12.86 22.87
CA ALA A 198 -5.70 -12.18 22.21
C ALA A 198 -6.95 -13.06 22.16
N ARG A 199 -8.12 -12.44 22.27
CA ARG A 199 -9.41 -13.12 22.23
C ARG A 199 -10.24 -12.58 21.06
N PRO A 200 -11.20 -13.33 20.53
CA PRO A 200 -12.10 -12.86 19.48
C PRO A 200 -12.86 -11.58 19.82
N THR A 201 -13.04 -11.27 21.11
CA THR A 201 -13.70 -10.07 21.63
C THR A 201 -12.72 -8.93 21.95
N LEU A 202 -11.48 -8.97 21.45
CA LEU A 202 -10.42 -7.98 21.75
C LEU A 202 -10.89 -6.53 21.54
N PHE A 203 -11.69 -6.28 20.54
CA PHE A 203 -12.20 -4.96 20.16
C PHE A 203 -13.68 -4.75 20.49
N GLN A 204 -14.15 -5.41 21.57
CA GLN A 204 -15.51 -5.24 22.08
C GLN A 204 -15.48 -4.68 23.50
N ASP A 205 -16.52 -3.95 23.85
CA ASP A 205 -16.78 -3.52 25.22
C ASP A 205 -17.39 -4.64 26.08
N ASP A 206 -17.66 -4.35 27.37
CA ASP A 206 -18.25 -5.31 28.31
C ASP A 206 -19.69 -5.74 27.91
N ALA A 207 -20.35 -4.98 27.04
CA ALA A 207 -21.66 -5.33 26.49
C ALA A 207 -21.56 -6.11 25.17
N GLY A 208 -20.34 -6.44 24.71
CA GLY A 208 -20.09 -7.15 23.47
C GLY A 208 -20.27 -6.29 22.20
N GLN A 209 -20.31 -4.94 22.35
CA GLN A 209 -20.41 -4.04 21.21
C GLN A 209 -19.01 -3.67 20.71
N PRO A 210 -18.84 -3.49 19.39
CA PRO A 210 -17.59 -2.98 18.81
C PRO A 210 -17.18 -1.65 19.43
N LEU A 211 -15.89 -1.52 19.79
CA LEU A 211 -15.30 -0.26 20.20
C LEU A 211 -15.34 0.77 19.04
N LYS A 212 -15.29 2.05 19.37
CA LYS A 212 -15.01 3.07 18.36
C LYS A 212 -13.60 2.86 17.82
N PHE A 213 -13.43 3.09 16.52
CA PHE A 213 -12.17 2.78 15.83
C PHE A 213 -10.95 3.42 16.50
N LEU A 214 -10.95 4.73 16.76
CA LEU A 214 -9.83 5.41 17.40
C LEU A 214 -9.59 4.99 18.86
N ASP A 215 -10.65 4.58 19.58
CA ASP A 215 -10.50 4.03 20.94
C ASP A 215 -9.82 2.65 20.92
N ALA A 216 -9.97 1.91 19.83
CA ALA A 216 -9.27 0.65 19.59
C ALA A 216 -7.81 0.87 19.14
N VAL A 217 -7.57 1.84 18.24
CA VAL A 217 -6.25 2.11 17.60
C VAL A 217 -5.23 2.61 18.61
N VAL A 218 -5.56 3.63 19.43
CA VAL A 218 -4.57 4.36 20.24
C VAL A 218 -4.27 3.61 21.53
N GLY A 219 -3.08 3.00 21.62
CA GLY A 219 -2.62 2.23 22.78
C GLY A 219 -2.17 0.82 22.46
N GLY A 220 -1.90 0.03 23.50
CA GLY A 220 -1.29 -1.30 23.40
C GLY A 220 -2.21 -2.39 22.83
N ARG A 221 -3.53 -2.24 22.96
CA ARG A 221 -4.52 -3.24 22.52
C ARG A 221 -4.42 -3.60 21.06
N SER A 222 -4.10 -2.64 20.21
CA SER A 222 -4.04 -2.78 18.76
C SER A 222 -2.71 -3.32 18.24
N VAL A 223 -1.70 -3.46 19.10
CA VAL A 223 -0.35 -3.81 18.68
C VAL A 223 -0.25 -5.30 18.40
N GLY A 224 0.06 -5.65 17.15
CA GLY A 224 0.46 -6.98 16.73
C GLY A 224 1.98 -7.19 16.83
N THR A 225 2.40 -8.46 16.85
CA THR A 225 3.82 -8.81 16.85
C THR A 225 4.48 -8.33 15.57
N PRO A 226 5.48 -7.42 15.62
CA PRO A 226 6.09 -6.87 14.42
C PRO A 226 6.82 -7.90 13.56
N GLY A 227 6.76 -7.73 12.23
CA GLY A 227 7.37 -8.67 11.28
C GLY A 227 8.50 -8.08 10.43
N THR A 228 8.55 -6.77 10.28
CA THR A 228 9.51 -6.09 9.37
C THR A 228 10.97 -6.48 9.59
N PRO A 229 11.54 -6.50 10.82
CA PRO A 229 12.96 -6.84 11.01
C PRO A 229 13.29 -8.28 10.61
N ARG A 230 12.38 -9.23 10.88
CA ARG A 230 12.58 -10.64 10.48
C ARG A 230 12.51 -10.79 8.97
N LEU A 231 11.58 -10.09 8.30
CA LEU A 231 11.49 -10.13 6.83
C LEU A 231 12.78 -9.58 6.19
N MET A 232 13.31 -8.45 6.67
CA MET A 232 14.57 -7.89 6.21
C MET A 232 15.70 -8.92 6.30
N GLU A 233 15.83 -9.62 7.42
CA GLU A 233 16.89 -10.59 7.64
C GLU A 233 16.75 -11.84 6.76
N VAL A 234 15.55 -12.43 6.67
CA VAL A 234 15.28 -13.64 5.86
C VAL A 234 15.60 -13.37 4.38
N VAL A 235 15.19 -12.22 3.86
CA VAL A 235 15.44 -11.85 2.46
C VAL A 235 16.92 -11.58 2.23
N HIS A 236 17.59 -10.87 3.14
CA HIS A 236 19.03 -10.64 3.06
C HIS A 236 19.85 -11.94 3.16
N GLN A 237 19.51 -12.84 4.08
CA GLN A 237 20.21 -14.14 4.20
C GLN A 237 20.14 -14.96 2.91
N ARG A 238 19.03 -14.84 2.15
CA ARG A 238 18.83 -15.62 0.93
C ARG A 238 19.49 -15.01 -0.31
N TRP A 239 19.48 -13.67 -0.46
CA TRP A 239 19.91 -12.97 -1.67
C TRP A 239 20.86 -11.80 -1.44
N GLY A 240 21.20 -11.48 -0.20
CA GLY A 240 22.15 -10.43 0.12
C GLY A 240 23.56 -10.74 -0.38
N LYS A 241 24.27 -9.71 -0.79
CA LYS A 241 25.65 -9.77 -1.29
C LYS A 241 26.61 -8.94 -0.45
N LEU A 242 26.12 -7.92 0.23
CA LEU A 242 26.90 -7.06 1.11
C LEU A 242 26.73 -7.48 2.58
N PRO A 243 27.72 -7.15 3.44
CA PRO A 243 27.59 -7.45 4.87
C PRO A 243 26.39 -6.73 5.49
N TRP A 244 25.55 -7.48 6.21
CA TRP A 244 24.35 -7.01 6.89
C TRP A 244 24.53 -5.70 7.65
N GLY A 245 25.56 -5.62 8.52
CA GLY A 245 25.79 -4.45 9.38
C GLY A 245 26.04 -3.14 8.62
N GLY A 246 26.59 -3.21 7.40
CA GLY A 246 26.86 -2.06 6.54
C GLY A 246 25.60 -1.43 5.92
N LEU A 247 24.48 -2.15 5.93
CA LEU A 247 23.23 -1.72 5.31
C LEU A 247 22.47 -0.70 6.17
N PHE A 248 22.82 -0.54 7.43
CA PHE A 248 22.17 0.38 8.37
C PHE A 248 22.86 1.74 8.49
N VAL A 249 23.99 1.94 7.82
CA VAL A 249 24.87 3.13 8.01
C VAL A 249 24.12 4.42 7.71
N ASP A 250 23.41 4.51 6.57
CA ASP A 250 22.68 5.73 6.21
C ASP A 250 21.60 6.10 7.24
N ALA A 251 20.83 5.11 7.69
CA ALA A 251 19.79 5.33 8.69
C ALA A 251 20.38 5.74 10.05
N ILE A 252 21.53 5.17 10.45
CA ILE A 252 22.23 5.54 11.67
C ILE A 252 22.75 6.98 11.58
N ASP A 253 23.41 7.33 10.47
CA ASP A 253 23.97 8.65 10.25
C ASP A 253 22.88 9.74 10.21
N LEU A 254 21.76 9.47 9.53
CA LEU A 254 20.59 10.36 9.53
C LEU A 254 19.95 10.49 10.92
N ALA A 255 19.86 9.39 11.67
CA ALA A 255 19.27 9.42 13.01
C ALA A 255 20.11 10.24 14.01
N GLU A 256 21.43 10.20 13.91
CA GLU A 256 22.35 10.97 14.77
C GLU A 256 22.59 12.39 14.26
N GLY A 257 22.90 12.53 12.96
CA GLY A 257 23.17 13.81 12.32
C GLY A 257 21.92 14.69 12.26
N GLY A 258 20.76 14.06 12.12
CA GLY A 258 19.47 14.68 11.88
C GLY A 258 19.16 14.82 10.40
N PHE A 259 17.86 14.93 10.12
CA PHE A 259 17.31 15.15 8.78
C PHE A 259 16.23 16.25 8.85
N PRO A 260 15.98 16.98 7.74
CA PRO A 260 14.91 17.98 7.71
C PRO A 260 13.54 17.29 7.75
N VAL A 261 12.65 17.79 8.61
CA VAL A 261 11.27 17.34 8.68
C VAL A 261 10.58 17.65 7.36
N SER A 262 10.05 16.65 6.70
CA SER A 262 9.38 16.80 5.43
C SER A 262 8.00 17.48 5.56
N PRO A 263 7.45 18.08 4.47
CA PRO A 263 6.09 18.62 4.46
C PRO A 263 5.04 17.61 4.92
N ARG A 264 5.18 16.35 4.46
CA ARG A 264 4.28 15.26 4.83
C ARG A 264 4.31 14.97 6.32
N LEU A 265 5.50 14.75 6.87
CA LEU A 265 5.64 14.46 8.30
C LEU A 265 5.11 15.63 9.14
N ALA A 266 5.49 16.87 8.81
CA ALA A 266 5.00 18.08 9.51
C ALA A 266 3.47 18.18 9.46
N GLY A 267 2.88 18.02 8.28
CA GLY A 267 1.44 18.12 8.08
C GLY A 267 0.65 17.04 8.84
N LEU A 268 1.16 15.82 8.89
CA LEU A 268 0.51 14.71 9.61
C LEU A 268 0.68 14.85 11.13
N VAL A 269 1.84 15.29 11.61
CA VAL A 269 2.02 15.62 13.03
C VAL A 269 1.05 16.74 13.46
N ALA A 270 0.92 17.78 12.65
CA ALA A 270 -0.01 18.89 12.96
C ALA A 270 -1.48 18.46 13.02
N LYS A 271 -1.87 17.44 12.23
CA LYS A 271 -3.24 16.88 12.24
C LYS A 271 -3.52 15.98 13.44
N ASP A 272 -2.51 15.36 14.05
CA ASP A 272 -2.68 14.35 15.13
C ASP A 272 -2.00 14.75 16.46
N VAL A 273 -1.85 16.05 16.71
CA VAL A 273 -1.20 16.59 17.93
C VAL A 273 -1.77 15.97 19.22
N GLU A 274 -3.09 15.86 19.32
CA GLU A 274 -3.76 15.33 20.51
C GLU A 274 -3.49 13.83 20.71
N GLY A 275 -3.51 13.04 19.64
CA GLY A 275 -3.19 11.62 19.68
C GLY A 275 -1.73 11.38 20.05
N LEU A 276 -0.80 12.14 19.47
CA LEU A 276 0.63 12.01 19.70
C LEU A 276 1.04 12.43 21.13
N ARG A 277 0.35 13.40 21.72
CA ARG A 277 0.62 13.85 23.10
C ARG A 277 0.07 12.94 24.18
N ARG A 278 -0.77 11.98 23.81
CA ARG A 278 -1.36 11.05 24.79
C ARG A 278 -0.29 10.23 25.54
N PHE A 279 0.82 9.92 24.88
CA PHE A 279 1.94 9.18 25.45
C PHE A 279 3.20 10.05 25.50
N PRO A 280 3.85 10.21 26.67
CA PRO A 280 4.97 11.15 26.83
C PRO A 280 6.09 10.97 25.80
N ALA A 281 6.56 9.74 25.57
CA ALA A 281 7.66 9.47 24.63
C ALA A 281 7.34 9.94 23.21
N THR A 282 6.11 9.75 22.76
CA THR A 282 5.65 10.16 21.43
C THR A 282 5.44 11.66 21.37
N GLY A 283 4.84 12.23 22.43
CA GLY A 283 4.62 13.68 22.55
C GLY A 283 5.93 14.48 22.58
N ASP A 284 6.92 14.03 23.34
CA ASP A 284 8.22 14.67 23.43
C ASP A 284 8.98 14.67 22.10
N TYR A 285 8.80 13.63 21.29
CA TYR A 285 9.46 13.49 19.99
C TYR A 285 8.78 14.27 18.86
N PHE A 286 7.45 14.15 18.70
CA PHE A 286 6.71 14.76 17.60
C PHE A 286 6.11 16.14 17.91
N VAL A 287 5.89 16.45 19.19
CA VAL A 287 5.25 17.69 19.67
C VAL A 287 6.09 18.34 20.79
N PRO A 288 7.40 18.57 20.55
CA PRO A 288 8.31 19.08 21.56
C PRO A 288 7.86 20.44 22.08
N GLY A 289 7.81 20.59 23.41
CA GLY A 289 7.33 21.82 24.04
C GLY A 289 5.85 22.14 23.77
N GLY A 290 5.07 21.16 23.34
CA GLY A 290 3.65 21.30 23.02
C GLY A 290 3.35 21.87 21.62
N GLN A 291 4.35 22.01 20.77
CA GLN A 291 4.22 22.48 19.38
C GLN A 291 4.52 21.32 18.40
N PRO A 292 3.72 21.14 17.33
CA PRO A 292 4.02 20.16 16.31
C PRO A 292 5.36 20.46 15.63
N LEU A 293 6.02 19.40 15.12
CA LEU A 293 7.23 19.55 14.31
C LEU A 293 6.97 20.49 13.14
N ALA A 294 7.84 21.46 12.95
CA ALA A 294 7.77 22.37 11.81
C ALA A 294 8.51 21.78 10.59
N GLU A 295 7.96 21.99 9.40
CA GLU A 295 8.63 21.68 8.15
C GLU A 295 10.03 22.30 8.10
N GLY A 296 11.03 21.53 7.62
CA GLY A 296 12.43 21.95 7.51
C GLY A 296 13.19 21.98 8.84
N SER A 297 12.54 21.80 9.98
CA SER A 297 13.25 21.66 11.26
C SER A 297 14.07 20.37 11.30
N VAL A 298 15.25 20.41 11.93
CA VAL A 298 16.13 19.21 12.00
C VAL A 298 15.65 18.28 13.10
N LEU A 299 15.23 17.08 12.73
CA LEU A 299 14.83 16.01 13.64
C LEU A 299 15.98 15.00 13.81
N ARG A 300 16.25 14.57 15.06
CA ARG A 300 17.24 13.55 15.42
C ARG A 300 16.58 12.45 16.22
N ASN A 301 17.08 11.23 16.04
CA ASN A 301 16.60 10.08 16.82
C ASN A 301 17.77 9.17 17.24
N PRO A 302 18.58 9.59 18.22
CA PRO A 302 19.73 8.79 18.68
C PRO A 302 19.31 7.45 19.29
N ALA A 303 18.09 7.32 19.80
CA ALA A 303 17.56 6.05 20.30
C ALA A 303 17.36 5.06 19.15
N TYR A 304 16.81 5.51 18.03
CA TYR A 304 16.67 4.68 16.83
C TYR A 304 18.04 4.24 16.28
N ALA A 305 19.03 5.14 16.25
CA ALA A 305 20.40 4.79 15.89
C ALA A 305 20.98 3.68 16.79
N GLY A 306 20.71 3.73 18.11
CA GLY A 306 21.10 2.68 19.07
C GLY A 306 20.45 1.34 18.75
N THR A 307 19.16 1.34 18.42
CA THR A 307 18.43 0.14 17.98
C THR A 307 19.02 -0.42 16.69
N LEU A 308 19.25 0.43 15.68
CA LEU A 308 19.84 0.01 14.40
C LEU A 308 21.25 -0.57 14.56
N ARG A 309 22.11 0.00 15.43
CA ARG A 309 23.42 -0.58 15.75
C ARG A 309 23.31 -1.96 16.39
N THR A 310 22.31 -2.16 17.23
CA THR A 310 22.04 -3.46 17.85
C THR A 310 21.66 -4.49 16.79
N LEU A 311 20.76 -4.14 15.86
CA LEU A 311 20.37 -4.99 14.73
C LEU A 311 21.54 -5.23 13.76
N ALA A 312 22.30 -4.20 13.44
CA ALA A 312 23.47 -4.29 12.56
C ALA A 312 24.52 -5.27 13.08
N LYS A 313 24.71 -5.32 14.40
CA LYS A 313 25.70 -6.18 15.06
C LYS A 313 25.21 -7.60 15.30
N ASN A 314 23.93 -7.77 15.69
CA ASN A 314 23.43 -9.02 16.26
C ASN A 314 22.34 -9.68 15.41
N GLY A 315 21.96 -9.11 14.25
CA GLY A 315 20.84 -9.61 13.44
C GLY A 315 19.47 -9.28 14.03
N ALA A 316 18.43 -9.78 13.36
CA ALA A 316 17.04 -9.56 13.79
C ALA A 316 16.69 -10.28 15.10
N ASP A 317 17.40 -11.33 15.50
CA ASP A 317 17.18 -12.00 16.79
C ASP A 317 17.25 -11.04 17.98
N ALA A 318 18.05 -9.98 17.87
CA ALA A 318 18.14 -8.95 18.90
C ALA A 318 16.86 -8.11 19.05
N PHE A 319 16.00 -8.08 18.01
CA PHE A 319 14.67 -7.43 18.07
C PHE A 319 13.65 -8.30 18.78
N TYR A 320 13.68 -9.60 18.50
CA TYR A 320 12.69 -10.58 19.00
C TYR A 320 13.06 -11.17 20.36
N GLY A 321 14.21 -10.77 20.90
CA GLY A 321 14.68 -11.19 22.23
C GLY A 321 15.46 -10.08 22.95
N GLY A 322 15.71 -10.28 24.24
CA GLY A 322 16.51 -9.35 25.04
C GLY A 322 15.86 -7.99 25.29
N ALA A 323 16.68 -6.92 25.29
CA ALA A 323 16.24 -5.60 25.74
C ALA A 323 15.22 -4.93 24.81
N ILE A 324 15.32 -5.11 23.49
CA ILE A 324 14.36 -4.51 22.54
C ILE A 324 12.99 -5.17 22.69
N ALA A 325 12.94 -6.51 22.74
CA ALA A 325 11.70 -7.24 22.97
C ALA A 325 11.03 -6.84 24.30
N GLN A 326 11.80 -6.71 25.38
CA GLN A 326 11.29 -6.29 26.68
C GLN A 326 10.73 -4.85 26.63
N ASP A 327 11.43 -3.91 25.93
CA ASP A 327 10.94 -2.54 25.75
C ASP A 327 9.62 -2.49 24.98
N ILE A 328 9.46 -3.31 23.94
CA ILE A 328 8.19 -3.44 23.20
C ILE A 328 7.07 -3.89 24.14
N VAL A 329 7.29 -4.97 24.90
CA VAL A 329 6.29 -5.52 25.83
C VAL A 329 5.94 -4.52 26.91
N ASP A 330 6.94 -3.88 27.52
CA ASP A 330 6.74 -2.86 28.56
C ASP A 330 5.93 -1.67 28.02
N THR A 331 6.22 -1.24 26.78
CA THR A 331 5.52 -0.14 26.10
C THR A 331 4.04 -0.49 25.87
N VAL A 332 3.77 -1.70 25.39
CA VAL A 332 2.42 -2.21 25.11
C VAL A 332 1.59 -2.34 26.40
N HIS A 333 2.18 -2.91 27.45
CA HIS A 333 1.50 -3.09 28.74
C HIS A 333 1.34 -1.78 29.50
N GLY A 334 2.32 -0.84 29.35
CA GLY A 334 2.31 0.45 29.99
C GLY A 334 1.41 1.50 29.33
N ALA A 335 0.69 1.17 28.25
CA ALA A 335 -0.20 2.07 27.55
C ALA A 335 -1.41 2.44 28.42
N GLU A 336 -1.35 3.61 29.07
CA GLU A 336 -2.38 4.08 30.00
C GLU A 336 -3.74 4.17 29.30
N GLY A 337 -4.76 3.59 29.92
CA GLY A 337 -6.15 3.60 29.45
C GLY A 337 -6.46 2.58 28.34
N ASN A 338 -5.46 2.02 27.64
CA ASN A 338 -5.67 0.99 26.61
C ASN A 338 -4.45 0.04 26.50
N PRO A 339 -4.09 -0.71 27.57
CA PRO A 339 -2.97 -1.64 27.52
C PRO A 339 -3.25 -2.81 26.58
N GLY A 340 -2.17 -3.40 26.01
CA GLY A 340 -2.25 -4.61 25.20
C GLY A 340 -1.84 -5.85 25.95
N VAL A 341 -1.81 -6.97 25.22
CA VAL A 341 -1.53 -8.31 25.78
C VAL A 341 -0.34 -8.99 25.11
N LEU A 342 0.46 -8.28 24.34
CA LEU A 342 1.67 -8.79 23.68
C LEU A 342 2.69 -9.26 24.72
N ALA A 343 3.27 -10.45 24.52
CA ALA A 343 4.22 -11.05 25.44
C ALA A 343 5.56 -11.38 24.76
N LEU A 344 6.60 -11.62 25.55
CA LEU A 344 7.93 -12.01 25.01
C LEU A 344 7.88 -13.29 24.18
N GLU A 345 7.00 -14.21 24.54
CA GLU A 345 6.79 -15.47 23.84
C GLU A 345 6.18 -15.27 22.45
N ASP A 346 5.39 -14.22 22.24
CA ASP A 346 4.84 -13.85 20.92
C ASP A 346 5.96 -13.35 20.01
N LEU A 347 6.84 -12.48 20.53
CA LEU A 347 8.00 -12.00 19.82
C LEU A 347 8.98 -13.14 19.48
N ALA A 348 9.34 -13.96 20.46
CA ALA A 348 10.27 -15.07 20.29
C ALA A 348 9.79 -16.14 19.29
N ALA A 349 8.49 -16.29 19.13
CA ALA A 349 7.87 -17.26 18.22
C ALA A 349 7.52 -16.70 16.85
N TYR A 350 7.83 -15.42 16.58
CA TYR A 350 7.48 -14.80 15.30
C TYR A 350 8.35 -15.32 14.15
N GLU A 351 7.69 -15.74 13.08
CA GLU A 351 8.32 -16.20 11.85
C GLU A 351 7.68 -15.52 10.63
N VAL A 352 8.50 -15.21 9.63
CA VAL A 352 8.06 -14.83 8.28
C VAL A 352 7.64 -16.09 7.54
N VAL A 353 6.54 -16.02 6.80
CA VAL A 353 6.04 -17.15 6.01
C VAL A 353 6.32 -16.90 4.53
N GLU A 354 7.01 -17.83 3.88
CA GLU A 354 7.10 -17.85 2.42
C GLU A 354 5.82 -18.45 1.84
N ARG A 355 5.18 -17.73 0.90
CA ARG A 355 3.93 -18.15 0.28
C ARG A 355 4.05 -18.15 -1.24
N PRO A 356 3.34 -19.03 -1.96
CA PRO A 356 3.28 -18.95 -3.40
C PRO A 356 2.57 -17.64 -3.83
N PRO A 357 3.02 -16.99 -4.92
CA PRO A 357 2.31 -15.83 -5.44
C PRO A 357 0.93 -16.23 -5.98
N VAL A 358 -0.02 -15.29 -5.94
CA VAL A 358 -1.28 -15.39 -6.65
C VAL A 358 -1.13 -14.66 -7.98
N CYS A 359 -1.31 -15.37 -9.09
CA CYS A 359 -1.18 -14.82 -10.44
C CYS A 359 -2.49 -14.98 -11.19
N VAL A 360 -2.86 -13.95 -11.96
CA VAL A 360 -4.03 -13.97 -12.87
C VAL A 360 -3.59 -13.43 -14.23
N THR A 361 -3.99 -14.13 -15.28
CA THR A 361 -3.70 -13.69 -16.65
C THR A 361 -4.58 -12.49 -17.01
N TYR A 362 -3.97 -11.40 -17.47
CA TYR A 362 -4.64 -10.22 -17.99
C TYR A 362 -3.90 -9.68 -19.20
N ARG A 363 -4.61 -9.55 -20.32
CA ARG A 363 -4.00 -9.18 -21.62
C ARG A 363 -2.82 -10.10 -21.96
N ALA A 364 -2.14 -10.55 -22.31
CA ALA A 364 -0.97 -11.40 -22.53
C ALA A 364 0.11 -11.30 -21.42
N HIS A 365 -0.30 -10.94 -20.20
CA HIS A 365 0.58 -10.81 -19.04
C HIS A 365 0.03 -11.61 -17.87
N GLU A 366 0.91 -11.99 -16.93
CA GLU A 366 0.53 -12.52 -15.63
C GLU A 366 0.70 -11.44 -14.57
N VAL A 367 -0.38 -11.06 -13.91
CA VAL A 367 -0.38 -10.12 -12.80
C VAL A 367 -0.25 -10.92 -11.52
N CYS A 368 0.91 -10.84 -10.88
CA CYS A 368 1.28 -11.65 -9.73
C CYS A 368 1.49 -10.79 -8.49
N GLY A 369 0.94 -11.20 -7.36
CA GLY A 369 1.08 -10.48 -6.10
C GLY A 369 0.99 -11.40 -4.90
N MET A 370 0.98 -10.77 -3.69
CA MET A 370 0.86 -11.47 -2.42
C MET A 370 -0.54 -12.08 -2.25
N GLY A 371 -0.59 -13.37 -1.92
CA GLY A 371 -1.81 -14.06 -1.53
C GLY A 371 -2.22 -13.79 -0.07
N PRO A 372 -3.28 -14.45 0.43
CA PRO A 372 -3.72 -14.30 1.82
C PRO A 372 -2.59 -14.52 2.83
N PRO A 373 -2.57 -13.71 3.92
CA PRO A 373 -3.62 -12.83 4.44
C PRO A 373 -3.79 -11.51 3.69
N SER A 374 -2.97 -11.19 2.67
CA SER A 374 -3.31 -10.10 1.76
C SER A 374 -4.49 -10.49 0.87
N SER A 375 -5.45 -9.58 0.76
CA SER A 375 -6.56 -9.67 -0.21
C SER A 375 -6.20 -9.06 -1.56
N GLY A 376 -5.06 -8.36 -1.66
CA GLY A 376 -4.71 -7.52 -2.80
C GLY A 376 -4.71 -8.25 -4.12
N ALA A 377 -3.89 -9.28 -4.26
CA ALA A 377 -3.74 -10.01 -5.53
C ALA A 377 -5.03 -10.73 -5.95
N LEU A 378 -5.79 -11.31 -4.99
CA LEU A 378 -7.05 -11.99 -5.30
C LEU A 378 -8.12 -11.00 -5.76
N THR A 379 -8.35 -9.90 -5.02
CA THR A 379 -9.39 -8.91 -5.35
C THR A 379 -9.08 -8.19 -6.66
N MET A 380 -7.81 -7.80 -6.86
CA MET A 380 -7.36 -7.22 -8.12
C MET A 380 -7.45 -8.23 -9.28
N GLY A 381 -7.03 -9.47 -9.04
CA GLY A 381 -7.09 -10.55 -10.01
C GLY A 381 -8.52 -10.87 -10.46
N GLN A 382 -9.48 -10.87 -9.52
CA GLN A 382 -10.90 -11.01 -9.85
C GLN A 382 -11.38 -9.86 -10.73
N THR A 383 -11.07 -8.62 -10.37
CA THR A 383 -11.46 -7.44 -11.16
C THR A 383 -10.88 -7.50 -12.57
N LEU A 384 -9.58 -7.71 -12.71
CA LEU A 384 -8.92 -7.82 -14.02
C LEU A 384 -9.45 -9.02 -14.81
N GLY A 385 -9.70 -10.15 -14.15
CA GLY A 385 -10.27 -11.33 -14.76
C GLY A 385 -11.66 -11.12 -15.35
N MET A 386 -12.55 -10.42 -14.64
CA MET A 386 -13.87 -10.02 -15.14
C MET A 386 -13.79 -9.04 -16.32
N LEU A 387 -12.76 -8.20 -16.37
CA LEU A 387 -12.53 -7.21 -17.43
C LEU A 387 -11.78 -7.79 -18.64
N ARG A 388 -11.32 -9.02 -18.61
CA ARG A 388 -10.48 -9.65 -19.65
C ARG A 388 -11.09 -9.57 -21.05
N GLY A 389 -12.42 -9.75 -21.16
CA GLY A 389 -13.19 -9.69 -22.40
C GLY A 389 -13.64 -8.28 -22.83
N ARG A 390 -13.31 -7.21 -22.09
CA ARG A 390 -13.72 -5.83 -22.37
C ARG A 390 -12.58 -5.06 -23.05
N ASP A 391 -12.92 -4.26 -24.05
CA ASP A 391 -11.95 -3.40 -24.76
C ASP A 391 -11.82 -2.03 -24.06
N LEU A 392 -11.09 -2.03 -22.93
CA LEU A 392 -10.82 -0.79 -22.18
C LEU A 392 -9.89 0.14 -22.95
N GLY A 393 -9.05 -0.40 -23.84
CA GLY A 393 -8.12 0.38 -24.67
C GLY A 393 -8.84 1.34 -25.60
N THR A 394 -9.89 0.88 -26.28
CA THR A 394 -10.72 1.73 -27.14
C THR A 394 -11.54 2.74 -26.33
N LEU A 395 -12.03 2.38 -25.15
CA LEU A 395 -12.80 3.28 -24.29
C LEU A 395 -11.93 4.43 -23.76
N GLY A 396 -10.74 4.12 -23.28
CA GLY A 396 -9.79 5.12 -22.74
C GLY A 396 -10.17 5.66 -21.35
N PHE A 397 -9.25 6.40 -20.75
CA PHE A 397 -9.38 6.97 -19.39
C PHE A 397 -10.60 7.89 -19.23
N ALA A 398 -10.91 8.74 -20.21
CA ALA A 398 -12.00 9.73 -20.11
C ALA A 398 -13.40 9.11 -20.26
N SER A 399 -13.53 7.81 -20.44
CA SER A 399 -14.80 7.13 -20.66
C SER A 399 -15.49 6.77 -19.35
N ALA A 400 -16.67 7.34 -19.09
CA ALA A 400 -17.51 6.92 -17.95
C ALA A 400 -17.89 5.44 -18.03
N GLU A 401 -18.04 4.88 -19.24
CA GLU A 401 -18.31 3.46 -19.45
C GLU A 401 -17.12 2.59 -19.02
N ALA A 402 -15.86 2.98 -19.30
CA ALA A 402 -14.70 2.28 -18.80
C ALA A 402 -14.71 2.21 -17.26
N TRP A 403 -15.01 3.34 -16.63
CA TRP A 403 -15.06 3.42 -15.16
C TRP A 403 -16.27 2.71 -14.56
N ARG A 404 -17.41 2.66 -15.26
CA ARG A 404 -18.53 1.81 -14.88
C ARG A 404 -18.11 0.34 -14.81
N LEU A 405 -17.47 -0.17 -15.87
CA LEU A 405 -16.98 -1.55 -15.94
C LEU A 405 -15.97 -1.85 -14.84
N ILE A 406 -14.97 -0.97 -14.67
CA ILE A 406 -13.93 -1.10 -13.66
C ILE A 406 -14.54 -1.02 -12.24
N GLY A 407 -15.43 -0.06 -12.01
CA GLY A 407 -16.05 0.16 -10.71
C GLY A 407 -16.95 -0.99 -10.27
N ASP A 408 -17.80 -1.51 -11.17
CA ASP A 408 -18.70 -2.62 -10.83
C ASP A 408 -17.93 -3.94 -10.69
N ALA A 409 -16.92 -4.20 -11.52
CA ALA A 409 -16.03 -5.34 -11.35
C ALA A 409 -15.30 -5.28 -9.99
N SER A 410 -14.82 -4.10 -9.60
CA SER A 410 -14.20 -3.88 -8.29
C SER A 410 -15.18 -4.15 -7.15
N ARG A 411 -16.43 -3.63 -7.22
CA ARG A 411 -17.47 -3.88 -6.21
C ARG A 411 -17.78 -5.37 -6.04
N LEU A 412 -17.88 -6.10 -7.14
CA LEU A 412 -18.10 -7.55 -7.12
C LEU A 412 -16.95 -8.28 -6.43
N ALA A 413 -15.71 -7.90 -6.73
CA ALA A 413 -14.52 -8.47 -6.10
C ALA A 413 -14.40 -8.11 -4.61
N PHE A 414 -14.78 -6.88 -4.21
CA PHE A 414 -14.79 -6.46 -2.81
C PHE A 414 -15.90 -7.16 -2.00
N ALA A 415 -17.04 -7.47 -2.60
CA ALA A 415 -18.07 -8.28 -1.93
C ALA A 415 -17.57 -9.71 -1.61
N ASP A 416 -16.83 -10.32 -2.53
CA ASP A 416 -16.16 -11.61 -2.27
C ASP A 416 -15.08 -11.49 -1.19
N ARG A 417 -14.29 -10.40 -1.26
CA ARG A 417 -13.26 -10.08 -0.27
C ARG A 417 -13.82 -10.03 1.15
N ASP A 418 -14.91 -9.31 1.33
CA ASP A 418 -15.51 -9.10 2.65
C ASP A 418 -16.12 -10.39 3.24
N ARG A 419 -16.46 -11.36 2.40
CA ARG A 419 -16.94 -12.66 2.87
C ARG A 419 -15.84 -13.68 3.13
N TYR A 420 -14.83 -13.75 2.24
CA TYR A 420 -13.93 -14.90 2.21
C TYR A 420 -12.51 -14.60 2.69
N MET A 421 -12.01 -13.35 2.53
CA MET A 421 -10.58 -13.08 2.69
C MET A 421 -10.16 -13.00 4.16
N ALA A 422 -9.20 -13.86 4.52
CA ALA A 422 -8.61 -13.95 5.85
C ALA A 422 -7.24 -14.66 5.77
N ASP A 423 -6.62 -14.93 6.92
CA ASP A 423 -5.43 -15.76 7.05
C ASP A 423 -5.76 -17.24 6.78
N THR A 424 -5.20 -17.78 5.70
CA THR A 424 -5.43 -19.17 5.26
C THR A 424 -4.85 -20.23 6.21
N ASP A 425 -3.95 -19.86 7.10
CA ASP A 425 -3.41 -20.77 8.11
C ASP A 425 -4.44 -21.05 9.22
N TYR A 426 -5.48 -20.18 9.33
CA TYR A 426 -6.55 -20.25 10.34
C TYR A 426 -7.94 -20.52 9.74
N VAL A 427 -8.20 -20.01 8.55
CA VAL A 427 -9.52 -20.09 7.93
C VAL A 427 -9.38 -20.63 6.50
N PRO A 428 -9.99 -21.78 6.19
CA PRO A 428 -10.00 -22.25 4.80
C PRO A 428 -10.72 -21.24 3.90
N MET A 429 -10.16 -21.02 2.72
CA MET A 429 -10.65 -20.04 1.73
C MET A 429 -10.73 -20.66 0.33
N PRO A 430 -11.69 -20.23 -0.52
CA PRO A 430 -11.79 -20.68 -1.90
C PRO A 430 -10.79 -19.96 -2.82
N THR A 431 -9.49 -19.90 -2.43
CA THR A 431 -8.45 -19.11 -3.13
C THR A 431 -8.39 -19.39 -4.62
N LYS A 432 -8.45 -20.67 -5.02
CA LYS A 432 -8.45 -21.08 -6.44
C LYS A 432 -9.78 -20.79 -7.12
N GLY A 433 -10.88 -21.04 -6.43
CA GLY A 433 -12.23 -20.83 -6.97
C GLY A 433 -12.52 -19.36 -7.24
N LEU A 434 -12.00 -18.44 -6.41
CA LEU A 434 -12.20 -16.99 -6.57
C LEU A 434 -11.57 -16.42 -7.86
N VAL A 435 -10.56 -17.07 -8.42
CA VAL A 435 -9.90 -16.66 -9.67
C VAL A 435 -10.03 -17.71 -10.78
N ALA A 436 -10.93 -18.67 -10.62
CA ALA A 436 -11.21 -19.67 -11.66
C ALA A 436 -11.93 -19.01 -12.84
N ASP A 437 -11.57 -19.42 -14.07
CA ASP A 437 -12.07 -18.80 -15.30
C ASP A 437 -13.59 -18.88 -15.44
N ASP A 438 -14.22 -19.99 -15.05
CA ASP A 438 -15.67 -20.18 -15.06
C ASP A 438 -16.37 -19.25 -14.07
N TYR A 439 -15.85 -19.14 -12.87
CA TYR A 439 -16.37 -18.20 -11.87
C TYR A 439 -16.22 -16.74 -12.31
N LEU A 440 -15.04 -16.38 -12.83
CA LEU A 440 -14.81 -15.01 -13.33
C LEU A 440 -15.73 -14.68 -14.52
N ALA A 441 -16.01 -15.65 -15.40
CA ALA A 441 -16.95 -15.48 -16.51
C ALA A 441 -18.41 -15.28 -16.00
N GLU A 442 -18.83 -16.04 -14.98
CA GLU A 442 -20.12 -15.85 -14.33
C GLU A 442 -20.27 -14.44 -13.73
N ARG A 443 -19.23 -13.98 -13.00
CA ARG A 443 -19.23 -12.64 -12.42
C ARG A 443 -19.17 -11.54 -13.48
N ALA A 444 -18.41 -11.73 -14.57
CA ALA A 444 -18.31 -10.80 -15.69
C ALA A 444 -19.64 -10.63 -16.44
N ALA A 445 -20.49 -11.64 -16.47
CA ALA A 445 -21.82 -11.56 -17.07
C ALA A 445 -22.74 -10.56 -16.34
N LEU A 446 -22.48 -10.26 -15.05
CA LEU A 446 -23.23 -9.25 -14.30
C LEU A 446 -22.89 -7.81 -14.76
N LEU A 447 -21.77 -7.61 -15.47
CA LEU A 447 -21.35 -6.29 -15.97
C LEU A 447 -22.05 -5.87 -17.26
N GLU A 448 -23.02 -6.65 -17.75
CA GLU A 448 -23.81 -6.30 -18.93
C GLU A 448 -24.74 -5.10 -18.61
N GLY A 449 -25.03 -4.29 -19.65
CA GLY A 449 -25.85 -3.08 -19.52
C GLY A 449 -25.01 -1.80 -19.45
N ASP A 450 -25.69 -0.68 -19.23
CA ASP A 450 -25.14 0.68 -19.31
C ASP A 450 -25.29 1.49 -18.00
N ARG A 451 -25.70 0.83 -16.93
CA ARG A 451 -25.94 1.44 -15.61
C ARG A 451 -25.15 0.72 -14.52
N ALA A 452 -24.98 1.40 -13.40
CA ALA A 452 -24.45 0.83 -12.17
C ALA A 452 -25.29 -0.38 -11.72
N LEU A 453 -24.64 -1.41 -11.19
CA LEU A 453 -25.33 -2.51 -10.53
C LEU A 453 -26.11 -1.97 -9.32
N GLU A 454 -27.40 -2.29 -9.22
CA GLU A 454 -28.26 -1.82 -8.11
C GLU A 454 -27.80 -2.41 -6.77
N SER A 455 -27.45 -3.68 -6.76
CA SER A 455 -26.91 -4.40 -5.60
C SER A 455 -25.75 -5.28 -6.00
N VAL A 456 -24.84 -5.50 -5.06
CA VAL A 456 -23.68 -6.37 -5.24
C VAL A 456 -23.58 -7.30 -4.03
N GLU A 457 -23.52 -8.59 -4.31
CA GLU A 457 -23.36 -9.63 -3.29
C GLU A 457 -22.14 -10.49 -3.60
N ALA A 458 -21.58 -11.10 -2.55
CA ALA A 458 -20.53 -12.08 -2.71
C ALA A 458 -21.04 -13.28 -3.52
N GLY A 459 -20.24 -13.71 -4.48
CA GLY A 459 -20.56 -14.88 -5.31
C GLY A 459 -20.37 -16.21 -4.56
N GLN A 460 -20.45 -17.31 -5.30
CA GLN A 460 -20.29 -18.66 -4.77
C GLN A 460 -19.20 -19.39 -5.57
N PRO A 461 -17.91 -19.04 -5.34
CA PRO A 461 -16.81 -19.72 -6.02
C PRO A 461 -16.79 -21.22 -5.66
N ALA A 462 -16.29 -22.04 -6.56
CA ALA A 462 -16.10 -23.46 -6.29
C ALA A 462 -15.23 -23.65 -5.05
N TRP A 463 -15.74 -24.41 -4.08
CA TRP A 463 -15.09 -24.63 -2.80
C TRP A 463 -15.50 -26.00 -2.22
N ASP A 464 -14.55 -26.67 -1.59
CA ASP A 464 -14.76 -28.01 -1.00
C ASP A 464 -15.29 -27.97 0.44
N HIS A 465 -15.64 -26.80 0.96
CA HIS A 465 -16.16 -26.59 2.31
C HIS A 465 -17.59 -26.06 2.30
N ALA A 466 -18.43 -26.64 3.16
CA ALA A 466 -19.83 -26.22 3.34
C ALA A 466 -20.01 -25.06 4.34
N ARG A 467 -18.92 -24.42 4.81
CA ARG A 467 -19.00 -23.37 5.83
C ARG A 467 -19.48 -22.05 5.23
N VAL A 468 -20.56 -21.49 5.77
CA VAL A 468 -21.03 -20.14 5.44
C VAL A 468 -20.30 -19.14 6.32
N MET A 469 -19.65 -18.16 5.69
CA MET A 469 -18.94 -17.06 6.37
C MET A 469 -19.81 -15.81 6.38
N GLY A 470 -19.75 -15.06 7.48
CA GLY A 470 -20.37 -13.74 7.61
C GLY A 470 -19.58 -12.66 6.89
N LEU A 471 -20.25 -11.54 6.61
CA LEU A 471 -19.62 -10.37 5.99
C LEU A 471 -18.78 -9.60 7.01
N ASP A 472 -17.60 -9.20 6.61
CA ASP A 472 -16.69 -8.35 7.37
C ASP A 472 -16.87 -6.88 6.96
N ASP A 473 -17.04 -5.99 7.93
CA ASP A 473 -17.16 -4.55 7.76
C ASP A 473 -15.97 -3.78 8.35
N SER A 474 -14.81 -4.44 8.53
CA SER A 474 -13.61 -3.81 9.07
C SER A 474 -13.10 -2.68 8.17
N LEU A 475 -12.61 -1.61 8.83
CA LEU A 475 -12.01 -0.45 8.18
C LEU A 475 -10.51 -0.64 8.05
N GLU A 476 -9.96 -0.28 6.91
CA GLU A 476 -8.52 -0.20 6.67
C GLU A 476 -8.20 1.22 6.20
N LEU A 477 -7.48 1.98 7.04
CA LEU A 477 -7.20 3.40 6.82
C LEU A 477 -5.86 3.60 6.11
N PRO A 478 -5.69 4.73 5.37
CA PRO A 478 -4.48 4.97 4.60
C PRO A 478 -3.32 5.45 5.48
N SER A 479 -2.33 4.59 5.69
CA SER A 479 -0.96 4.97 6.05
C SER A 479 -0.05 3.78 5.80
N THR A 480 0.91 3.91 4.91
CA THR A 480 1.74 2.79 4.43
C THR A 480 2.86 3.41 3.61
N SER A 481 3.97 2.74 3.45
CA SER A 481 5.01 3.06 2.47
C SER A 481 5.14 1.93 1.47
N HIS A 482 5.61 2.26 0.27
CA HIS A 482 5.92 1.29 -0.76
C HIS A 482 7.27 1.63 -1.40
N PHE A 483 8.00 0.59 -1.85
CA PHE A 483 9.16 0.75 -2.71
C PHE A 483 9.33 -0.42 -3.67
N ALA A 484 9.95 -0.14 -4.81
CA ALA A 484 10.30 -1.09 -5.84
C ALA A 484 11.80 -1.00 -6.14
N VAL A 485 12.43 -2.15 -6.39
CA VAL A 485 13.86 -2.22 -6.75
C VAL A 485 14.06 -3.25 -7.86
N VAL A 486 14.90 -2.91 -8.83
CA VAL A 486 15.46 -3.85 -9.79
C VAL A 486 16.97 -3.73 -9.72
N ASP A 487 17.68 -4.84 -9.50
CA ASP A 487 19.14 -4.85 -9.42
C ASP A 487 19.82 -5.22 -10.76
N ARG A 488 21.13 -5.11 -10.80
CA ARG A 488 21.93 -5.37 -12.01
C ARG A 488 21.91 -6.82 -12.50
N TRP A 489 21.44 -7.76 -11.69
CA TRP A 489 21.25 -9.16 -12.08
C TRP A 489 19.86 -9.43 -12.61
N GLY A 490 18.98 -8.43 -12.56
CA GLY A 490 17.58 -8.52 -13.00
C GLY A 490 16.64 -9.05 -11.92
N ASN A 491 17.12 -9.23 -10.66
CA ASN A 491 16.19 -9.50 -9.57
C ASN A 491 15.30 -8.27 -9.36
N ALA A 492 14.03 -8.52 -9.13
CA ALA A 492 13.05 -7.46 -8.94
C ALA A 492 12.26 -7.69 -7.66
N LEU A 493 11.99 -6.63 -6.91
CA LEU A 493 11.15 -6.67 -5.75
C LEU A 493 10.10 -5.54 -5.74
N SER A 494 8.93 -5.88 -5.22
CA SER A 494 7.85 -4.97 -4.86
C SER A 494 7.54 -5.19 -3.39
N MET A 495 7.76 -4.18 -2.53
CA MET A 495 7.53 -4.29 -1.09
C MET A 495 6.61 -3.19 -0.59
N THR A 496 5.55 -3.59 0.09
CA THR A 496 4.65 -2.68 0.81
C THR A 496 4.80 -2.93 2.30
N THR A 497 5.08 -1.88 3.07
CA THR A 497 5.41 -1.92 4.51
C THR A 497 4.59 -0.91 5.28
N THR A 498 4.16 -1.26 6.51
CA THR A 498 3.17 -0.47 7.24
C THR A 498 3.33 -0.59 8.75
N ILE A 499 2.72 0.35 9.47
CA ILE A 499 2.32 0.25 10.88
C ILE A 499 0.80 0.45 11.03
N GLU A 500 0.04 0.29 9.97
CA GLU A 500 -1.39 0.45 9.70
C GLU A 500 -1.80 1.92 9.62
N ASN A 501 -2.30 2.55 10.68
CA ASN A 501 -2.76 3.94 10.69
C ASN A 501 -1.60 4.93 10.83
N GLY A 502 -1.81 6.21 10.48
CA GLY A 502 -0.80 7.25 10.71
C GLY A 502 -0.30 7.24 12.15
N PHE A 503 1.02 7.08 12.34
CA PHE A 503 1.69 6.91 13.63
C PHE A 503 1.33 5.62 14.40
N GLY A 504 0.71 4.66 13.76
CA GLY A 504 0.39 3.36 14.37
C GLY A 504 -0.47 3.48 15.62
N SER A 505 -0.11 2.76 16.67
CA SER A 505 -0.75 2.81 17.99
C SER A 505 -0.46 4.11 18.78
N ARG A 506 0.31 5.03 18.24
CA ARG A 506 0.91 6.23 18.91
C ARG A 506 1.85 5.86 20.05
N LEU A 507 2.27 4.61 20.16
CA LEU A 507 3.23 4.17 21.16
C LEU A 507 4.64 4.18 20.57
N MET A 508 5.51 5.00 21.14
CA MET A 508 6.93 5.04 20.82
C MET A 508 7.72 4.29 21.88
N THR A 509 8.55 3.34 21.45
CA THR A 509 9.46 2.59 22.32
C THR A 509 10.63 3.46 22.79
N LYS A 510 11.31 3.08 23.86
CA LYS A 510 12.59 3.69 24.25
C LYS A 510 13.67 3.50 23.19
N GLY A 511 13.51 2.46 22.34
CA GLY A 511 14.33 2.21 21.16
C GLY A 511 14.11 3.18 20.00
N GLY A 512 13.21 4.17 20.12
CA GLY A 512 13.03 5.26 19.17
C GLY A 512 12.20 4.91 17.93
N PHE A 513 11.36 3.90 17.95
CA PHE A 513 10.46 3.53 16.85
C PHE A 513 9.01 3.37 17.34
N LEU A 514 8.06 3.66 16.45
CA LEU A 514 6.62 3.49 16.70
C LEU A 514 6.21 2.03 16.57
N LEU A 515 5.20 1.63 17.35
CA LEU A 515 4.53 0.35 17.27
C LEU A 515 3.27 0.45 16.40
N ASN A 516 3.00 -0.61 15.67
CA ASN A 516 1.83 -0.75 14.81
C ASN A 516 0.51 -0.74 15.60
N ASN A 517 -0.59 -0.53 14.89
CA ASN A 517 -1.94 -0.81 15.36
C ASN A 517 -2.64 -1.84 14.47
N GLU A 518 -1.88 -2.77 13.92
CA GLU A 518 -2.28 -3.66 12.84
C GLU A 518 -3.46 -4.57 13.17
N LEU A 519 -3.64 -4.89 14.47
CA LEU A 519 -4.75 -5.76 14.89
C LEU A 519 -6.12 -5.11 14.64
N THR A 520 -6.20 -3.79 14.41
CA THR A 520 -7.46 -3.12 14.04
C THR A 520 -7.93 -3.42 12.60
N ASP A 521 -7.11 -4.09 11.81
CA ASP A 521 -7.52 -4.66 10.52
C ASP A 521 -8.34 -5.94 10.66
N PHE A 522 -8.39 -6.55 11.85
CA PHE A 522 -9.38 -7.57 12.15
C PHE A 522 -10.78 -6.98 12.25
N SER A 523 -11.79 -7.82 11.99
CA SER A 523 -13.17 -7.48 12.33
C SER A 523 -13.33 -7.30 13.83
N PHE A 524 -13.99 -6.22 14.24
CA PHE A 524 -14.35 -5.97 15.65
C PHE A 524 -15.52 -6.83 16.10
N ARG A 525 -16.18 -7.53 15.14
CA ARG A 525 -17.24 -8.49 15.40
C ARG A 525 -16.76 -9.91 15.19
N THR A 526 -17.29 -10.82 15.97
CA THR A 526 -17.00 -12.26 15.83
C THR A 526 -17.93 -12.95 14.84
N HIS A 527 -19.16 -12.42 14.68
CA HIS A 527 -20.22 -12.93 13.81
C HIS A 527 -20.98 -11.77 13.15
N ASP A 528 -21.57 -12.05 12.00
CA ASP A 528 -22.52 -11.14 11.35
C ASP A 528 -23.91 -11.13 12.03
N ALA A 529 -24.82 -10.33 11.52
CA ALA A 529 -26.20 -10.24 12.04
C ALA A 529 -27.01 -11.54 11.90
N ALA A 530 -26.62 -12.43 11.00
CA ALA A 530 -27.24 -13.76 10.81
C ALA A 530 -26.62 -14.85 11.72
N GLY A 531 -25.58 -14.51 12.48
CA GLY A 531 -24.87 -15.43 13.36
C GLY A 531 -23.79 -16.26 12.67
N HIS A 532 -23.41 -15.92 11.43
CA HIS A 532 -22.31 -16.59 10.74
C HIS A 532 -20.97 -16.03 11.24
N PRO A 533 -19.94 -16.87 11.45
CA PRO A 533 -18.64 -16.42 11.91
C PRO A 533 -17.94 -15.60 10.82
N ILE A 534 -17.34 -14.48 11.21
CA ILE A 534 -16.57 -13.65 10.30
C ILE A 534 -15.19 -14.26 10.10
N ALA A 535 -14.76 -14.41 8.84
CA ALA A 535 -13.48 -15.02 8.50
C ALA A 535 -12.30 -14.25 9.09
N ASN A 536 -12.32 -12.93 9.03
CA ASN A 536 -11.28 -12.03 9.51
C ASN A 536 -11.44 -11.60 10.99
N ARG A 537 -12.11 -12.41 11.85
CA ARG A 537 -12.16 -12.13 13.29
C ARG A 537 -10.81 -12.39 13.96
N VAL A 538 -10.56 -11.74 15.10
CA VAL A 538 -9.37 -11.99 15.92
C VAL A 538 -9.31 -13.45 16.36
N GLU A 539 -8.14 -14.07 16.21
CA GLU A 539 -7.79 -15.37 16.81
C GLU A 539 -6.31 -15.33 17.25
N PRO A 540 -5.92 -16.04 18.34
CA PRO A 540 -4.54 -16.08 18.83
C PRO A 540 -3.55 -16.52 17.76
N GLY A 541 -2.49 -15.76 17.52
CA GLY A 541 -1.45 -16.06 16.52
C GLY A 541 -1.81 -15.76 15.08
N LYS A 542 -3.07 -15.42 14.77
CA LYS A 542 -3.57 -15.13 13.43
C LYS A 542 -3.06 -13.78 12.91
N ARG A 543 -2.88 -13.67 11.59
CA ARG A 543 -2.60 -12.42 10.90
C ARG A 543 -3.89 -11.75 10.45
N PRO A 544 -4.05 -10.43 10.66
CA PRO A 544 -5.21 -9.72 10.13
C PRO A 544 -5.15 -9.62 8.61
N ARG A 545 -6.33 -9.60 7.95
CA ARG A 545 -6.45 -9.33 6.53
C ARG A 545 -5.76 -8.01 6.20
N SER A 546 -5.19 -7.92 4.99
CA SER A 546 -4.55 -6.72 4.48
C SER A 546 -5.03 -6.41 3.06
N SER A 547 -5.01 -5.11 2.71
CA SER A 547 -5.17 -4.63 1.34
C SER A 547 -3.84 -4.28 0.66
N MET A 548 -2.71 -4.42 1.34
CA MET A 548 -1.39 -4.21 0.71
C MET A 548 -1.23 -5.13 -0.49
N ALA A 549 -0.92 -4.55 -1.66
CA ALA A 549 -0.88 -5.24 -2.94
C ALA A 549 0.45 -5.00 -3.69
N PRO A 550 1.60 -5.40 -3.11
CA PRO A 550 2.83 -5.39 -3.89
C PRO A 550 2.67 -6.33 -5.07
N THR A 551 3.03 -5.87 -6.28
CA THR A 551 2.72 -6.58 -7.53
C THR A 551 3.88 -6.55 -8.49
N ILE A 552 4.12 -7.68 -9.18
CA ILE A 552 4.99 -7.79 -10.34
C ILE A 552 4.15 -8.33 -11.51
N VAL A 553 4.07 -7.55 -12.58
CA VAL A 553 3.45 -7.99 -13.84
C VAL A 553 4.52 -8.68 -14.68
N MET A 554 4.24 -9.91 -15.08
CA MET A 554 5.15 -10.75 -15.85
C MET A 554 4.73 -10.82 -17.31
N LYS A 555 5.70 -10.86 -18.20
CA LYS A 555 5.52 -11.15 -19.63
C LYS A 555 6.60 -12.13 -20.08
N ASP A 556 6.18 -13.21 -20.69
CA ASP A 556 7.10 -14.26 -21.20
C ASP A 556 8.11 -14.75 -20.15
N GLY A 557 7.63 -14.91 -18.89
CA GLY A 557 8.43 -15.38 -17.75
C GLY A 557 9.40 -14.35 -17.15
N LYS A 558 9.31 -13.08 -17.54
CA LYS A 558 10.14 -11.97 -17.03
C LYS A 558 9.30 -10.82 -16.47
N PRO A 559 9.79 -10.07 -15.50
CA PRO A 559 9.13 -8.85 -15.07
C PRO A 559 8.98 -7.85 -16.22
N ALA A 560 7.78 -7.30 -16.38
CA ALA A 560 7.49 -6.18 -17.27
C ALA A 560 7.18 -4.89 -16.49
N LEU A 561 6.51 -5.03 -15.31
CA LEU A 561 6.20 -3.90 -14.44
C LEU A 561 6.27 -4.36 -12.98
N VAL A 562 6.99 -3.62 -12.15
CA VAL A 562 7.02 -3.75 -10.69
C VAL A 562 6.26 -2.56 -10.13
N VAL A 563 5.22 -2.79 -9.33
CA VAL A 563 4.32 -1.70 -8.90
C VAL A 563 3.70 -1.96 -7.55
N GLY A 564 3.42 -0.88 -6.82
CA GLY A 564 2.63 -0.89 -5.60
C GLY A 564 2.44 0.53 -5.05
N THR A 565 1.66 0.64 -3.98
CA THR A 565 1.27 1.92 -3.39
C THR A 565 0.85 1.77 -1.94
N PRO A 566 0.94 2.80 -1.12
CA PRO A 566 0.11 2.95 0.08
C PRO A 566 -1.33 3.36 -0.24
N GLY A 567 -2.24 3.32 0.76
CA GLY A 567 -3.60 3.84 0.58
C GLY A 567 -4.73 3.11 1.30
N GLY A 568 -4.45 2.26 2.30
CA GLY A 568 -5.47 1.45 2.97
C GLY A 568 -6.20 0.53 1.98
N SER A 569 -7.50 0.34 2.10
CA SER A 569 -8.26 -0.53 1.17
C SER A 569 -8.33 0.02 -0.27
N ARG A 570 -7.95 1.29 -0.53
CA ARG A 570 -7.82 1.84 -1.89
C ARG A 570 -6.57 1.37 -2.62
N ILE A 571 -5.58 0.82 -1.94
CA ILE A 571 -4.35 0.26 -2.53
C ILE A 571 -4.70 -0.63 -3.72
N ILE A 572 -5.66 -1.53 -3.54
CA ILE A 572 -6.09 -2.50 -4.59
C ILE A 572 -6.53 -1.77 -5.85
N GLY A 573 -7.39 -0.75 -5.70
CA GLY A 573 -7.88 0.06 -6.82
C GLY A 573 -6.79 0.89 -7.48
N PHE A 574 -5.87 1.46 -6.71
CA PHE A 574 -4.76 2.27 -7.25
C PHE A 574 -3.77 1.41 -8.06
N VAL A 575 -3.36 0.24 -7.54
CA VAL A 575 -2.50 -0.69 -8.30
C VAL A 575 -3.20 -1.20 -9.55
N GLN A 576 -4.48 -1.55 -9.44
CA GLN A 576 -5.29 -2.00 -10.57
C GLN A 576 -5.37 -0.94 -11.67
N GLN A 577 -5.62 0.33 -11.32
CA GLN A 577 -5.65 1.44 -12.28
C GLN A 577 -4.31 1.62 -12.98
N ALA A 578 -3.20 1.55 -12.23
CA ALA A 578 -1.87 1.65 -12.80
C ALA A 578 -1.61 0.53 -13.83
N ILE A 579 -2.04 -0.69 -13.53
CA ILE A 579 -1.92 -1.84 -14.46
C ILE A 579 -2.79 -1.64 -15.71
N ILE A 580 -4.03 -1.19 -15.57
CA ILE A 580 -4.92 -0.87 -16.70
C ILE A 580 -4.32 0.28 -17.53
N GLY A 581 -3.84 1.34 -16.87
CA GLY A 581 -3.17 2.46 -17.54
C GLY A 581 -1.99 2.01 -18.39
N TYR A 582 -1.18 1.12 -17.86
CA TYR A 582 -0.01 0.58 -18.55
C TYR A 582 -0.39 -0.39 -19.70
N LEU A 583 -1.25 -1.37 -19.42
CA LEU A 583 -1.54 -2.46 -20.36
C LEU A 583 -2.62 -2.14 -21.40
N ASP A 584 -3.65 -1.36 -21.04
CA ASP A 584 -4.78 -1.03 -21.92
C ASP A 584 -4.64 0.35 -22.56
N TRP A 585 -4.19 1.35 -21.80
CA TRP A 585 -4.14 2.74 -22.30
C TRP A 585 -2.75 3.16 -22.79
N GLY A 586 -1.75 2.27 -22.69
CA GLY A 586 -0.40 2.51 -23.21
C GLY A 586 0.31 3.70 -22.57
N MET A 587 -0.02 3.99 -21.31
CA MET A 587 0.64 5.03 -20.53
C MET A 587 2.05 4.58 -20.13
N ASP A 588 3.01 5.50 -20.12
CA ASP A 588 4.33 5.22 -19.55
C ASP A 588 4.29 5.13 -18.02
N VAL A 589 5.40 4.68 -17.41
CA VAL A 589 5.47 4.41 -15.98
C VAL A 589 5.27 5.66 -15.10
N GLN A 590 5.70 6.85 -15.55
CA GLN A 590 5.45 8.09 -14.80
C GLN A 590 3.98 8.55 -14.96
N ALA A 591 3.40 8.36 -16.13
CA ALA A 591 2.01 8.69 -16.39
C ALA A 591 1.05 7.82 -15.55
N ILE A 592 1.32 6.52 -15.40
CA ILE A 592 0.47 5.66 -14.53
C ILE A 592 0.54 6.04 -13.05
N THR A 593 1.71 6.53 -12.57
CA THR A 593 1.84 6.97 -11.17
C THR A 593 1.19 8.34 -10.93
N ALA A 594 1.08 9.16 -11.96
CA ALA A 594 0.47 10.49 -11.90
C ALA A 594 -1.02 10.51 -12.29
N MET A 595 -1.57 9.39 -12.76
CA MET A 595 -2.94 9.28 -13.25
C MET A 595 -3.96 9.67 -12.17
N PRO A 596 -4.99 10.48 -12.48
CA PRO A 596 -6.07 10.80 -11.55
C PRO A 596 -6.78 9.54 -11.04
N HIS A 597 -7.18 9.57 -9.77
CA HIS A 597 -7.77 8.39 -9.13
C HIS A 597 -9.28 8.37 -9.16
N LEU A 598 -9.83 7.20 -9.53
CA LEU A 598 -11.25 6.87 -9.43
C LEU A 598 -11.37 5.47 -8.81
N VAL A 599 -11.96 5.33 -7.63
CA VAL A 599 -12.05 4.05 -6.92
C VAL A 599 -13.47 3.78 -6.45
N ASN A 600 -14.01 2.60 -6.76
CA ASN A 600 -15.27 2.13 -6.21
C ASN A 600 -15.08 0.77 -5.53
N ARG A 601 -15.23 0.75 -4.20
CA ARG A 601 -15.08 -0.46 -3.38
C ARG A 601 -16.42 -0.98 -2.88
N PHE A 602 -17.22 -0.07 -2.31
CA PHE A 602 -18.44 -0.36 -1.55
C PHE A 602 -19.68 0.36 -2.07
N GLY A 603 -19.68 0.77 -3.35
CA GLY A 603 -20.82 1.41 -4.00
C GLY A 603 -20.75 2.92 -4.14
N THR A 604 -19.94 3.63 -3.34
CA THR A 604 -19.60 5.03 -3.58
C THR A 604 -18.36 5.11 -4.45
N PHE A 605 -18.45 5.87 -5.54
CA PHE A 605 -17.30 6.18 -6.38
C PHE A 605 -16.52 7.35 -5.78
N ASP A 606 -15.30 7.09 -5.30
CA ASP A 606 -14.36 8.11 -4.84
C ASP A 606 -13.61 8.67 -6.05
N LEU A 607 -13.75 9.96 -6.34
CA LEU A 607 -13.06 10.67 -7.42
C LEU A 607 -12.10 11.69 -6.82
N GLU A 608 -10.90 11.75 -7.38
CA GLU A 608 -9.87 12.69 -6.92
C GLU A 608 -10.23 14.13 -7.26
N ALA A 609 -10.31 14.96 -6.22
CA ALA A 609 -10.59 16.39 -6.34
C ALA A 609 -9.47 17.13 -7.09
N GLY A 610 -9.83 18.16 -7.85
CA GLY A 610 -8.86 19.00 -8.56
C GLY A 610 -8.18 18.34 -9.76
N THR A 611 -8.63 17.18 -10.19
CA THR A 611 -8.11 16.43 -11.33
C THR A 611 -9.20 16.15 -12.37
N ALA A 612 -8.82 15.60 -13.53
CA ALA A 612 -9.76 15.18 -14.59
C ALA A 612 -10.72 14.05 -14.13
N ALA A 613 -10.46 13.39 -13.01
CA ALA A 613 -11.38 12.42 -12.43
C ALA A 613 -12.71 13.09 -12.03
N ALA A 614 -12.67 14.32 -11.54
CA ALA A 614 -13.87 15.06 -11.12
C ALA A 614 -14.84 15.35 -12.28
N ASP A 615 -14.33 15.43 -13.52
CA ASP A 615 -15.19 15.64 -14.71
C ASP A 615 -16.11 14.45 -15.00
N LEU A 616 -15.79 13.27 -14.45
CA LEU A 616 -16.60 12.06 -14.60
C LEU A 616 -17.73 11.94 -13.54
N ALA A 617 -17.82 12.87 -12.58
CA ALA A 617 -18.83 12.81 -11.53
C ALA A 617 -20.26 12.77 -12.11
N GLN A 618 -20.64 13.76 -12.91
CA GLN A 618 -21.98 13.84 -13.50
C GLN A 618 -22.29 12.64 -14.43
N PRO A 619 -21.41 12.20 -15.34
CA PRO A 619 -21.63 11.00 -16.12
C PRO A 619 -21.86 9.73 -15.28
N LEU A 620 -21.07 9.52 -14.22
CA LEU A 620 -21.23 8.36 -13.34
C LEU A 620 -22.51 8.44 -12.50
N GLU A 621 -22.90 9.62 -12.00
CA GLU A 621 -24.18 9.84 -11.32
C GLU A 621 -25.36 9.54 -12.25
N ALA A 622 -25.28 9.92 -13.52
CA ALA A 622 -26.30 9.62 -14.53
C ALA A 622 -26.46 8.10 -14.78
N MET A 623 -25.39 7.32 -14.59
CA MET A 623 -25.41 5.86 -14.62
C MET A 623 -25.99 5.24 -13.34
N GLY A 624 -26.17 6.01 -12.26
CA GLY A 624 -26.77 5.57 -11.00
C GLY A 624 -25.81 5.38 -9.84
N TYR A 625 -24.55 5.79 -9.98
CA TYR A 625 -23.60 5.74 -8.86
C TYR A 625 -23.82 6.87 -7.86
N LYS A 626 -23.54 6.60 -6.58
CA LYS A 626 -23.20 7.64 -5.62
C LYS A 626 -21.75 8.05 -5.88
N VAL A 627 -21.50 9.35 -6.02
CA VAL A 627 -20.17 9.88 -6.29
C VAL A 627 -19.74 10.82 -5.18
N GLU A 628 -18.48 10.73 -4.75
CA GLU A 628 -17.82 11.65 -3.82
C GLU A 628 -16.52 12.15 -4.43
N VAL A 629 -16.45 13.48 -4.66
CA VAL A 629 -15.21 14.14 -5.09
C VAL A 629 -14.48 14.61 -3.84
N LYS A 630 -13.29 14.08 -3.61
CA LYS A 630 -12.50 14.34 -2.40
C LYS A 630 -11.00 14.18 -2.64
N ASP A 631 -10.20 14.65 -1.69
CA ASP A 631 -8.76 14.40 -1.73
C ASP A 631 -8.50 12.90 -1.65
N LEU A 632 -7.71 12.41 -2.62
CA LEU A 632 -7.19 11.05 -2.65
C LEU A 632 -5.67 11.12 -2.75
N ASN A 633 -4.99 10.39 -1.91
CA ASN A 633 -3.54 10.35 -1.87
C ASN A 633 -3.08 8.89 -1.96
N SER A 634 -2.51 8.53 -3.11
CA SER A 634 -1.77 7.28 -3.30
C SER A 634 -0.29 7.47 -2.89
N GLY A 635 0.60 6.87 -3.54
CA GLY A 635 2.06 6.91 -3.39
C GLY A 635 2.60 5.82 -4.28
N LEU A 636 2.07 5.77 -5.51
CA LEU A 636 2.46 4.79 -6.52
C LEU A 636 3.97 4.89 -6.80
N HIS A 637 4.65 3.77 -6.70
CA HIS A 637 6.03 3.60 -7.15
C HIS A 637 6.05 2.46 -8.14
N ALA A 638 6.64 2.70 -9.30
CA ALA A 638 6.67 1.71 -10.36
C ALA A 638 7.99 1.72 -11.13
N ILE A 639 8.40 0.52 -11.58
CA ILE A 639 9.52 0.31 -12.49
C ILE A 639 9.00 -0.54 -13.66
N ALA A 640 9.04 0.01 -14.88
CA ALA A 640 8.81 -0.75 -16.10
C ALA A 640 10.15 -1.25 -16.67
N LEU A 641 10.12 -2.47 -17.22
CA LEU A 641 11.27 -3.09 -17.89
C LEU A 641 10.92 -3.19 -19.38
N GLU A 642 11.41 -2.24 -20.17
CA GLU A 642 11.09 -2.11 -21.59
C GLU A 642 12.36 -2.03 -22.44
N ASP A 643 12.44 -2.81 -23.49
CA ASP A 643 13.53 -2.81 -24.49
C ASP A 643 14.95 -2.88 -23.86
N GLY A 644 15.07 -3.60 -22.73
CA GLY A 644 16.34 -3.76 -22.00
C GLY A 644 16.71 -2.58 -21.11
N ARG A 645 15.80 -1.64 -20.90
CA ARG A 645 15.96 -0.46 -20.03
C ARG A 645 14.99 -0.52 -18.86
N LEU A 646 15.36 0.14 -17.79
CA LEU A 646 14.54 0.35 -16.60
C LEU A 646 13.97 1.78 -16.66
N LEU A 647 12.65 1.90 -16.52
CA LEU A 647 11.96 3.18 -16.48
C LEU A 647 11.28 3.29 -15.12
N GLY A 648 11.60 4.30 -14.32
CA GLY A 648 11.06 4.50 -12.99
C GLY A 648 10.09 5.68 -12.93
N GLY A 649 8.95 5.47 -12.25
CA GLY A 649 7.95 6.48 -11.98
C GLY A 649 7.60 6.56 -10.51
N ALA A 650 7.44 7.78 -9.98
CA ALA A 650 7.03 8.05 -8.61
C ALA A 650 5.86 9.02 -8.58
N ASP A 651 4.89 8.73 -7.72
CA ASP A 651 3.66 9.52 -7.56
C ASP A 651 3.97 10.99 -7.23
N PRO A 652 3.46 11.95 -8.03
CA PRO A 652 3.66 13.37 -7.74
C PRO A 652 2.92 13.87 -6.49
N ARG A 653 1.98 13.08 -5.95
CA ARG A 653 1.23 13.42 -4.73
C ARG A 653 2.05 13.23 -3.46
N ARG A 654 3.19 12.54 -3.55
CA ARG A 654 4.07 12.24 -2.41
C ARG A 654 5.54 12.58 -2.70
N GLU A 655 6.35 12.45 -1.67
CA GLU A 655 7.77 12.84 -1.66
C GLU A 655 8.67 11.87 -2.42
N GLY A 656 8.21 10.67 -2.73
CA GLY A 656 8.98 9.61 -3.36
C GLY A 656 9.64 9.98 -4.69
N VAL A 657 10.75 9.31 -5.01
CA VAL A 657 11.55 9.52 -6.22
C VAL A 657 12.04 8.20 -6.81
N ALA A 658 12.37 8.22 -8.11
CA ALA A 658 13.06 7.15 -8.81
C ALA A 658 14.53 7.52 -9.04
N ILE A 659 15.46 6.62 -8.68
CA ILE A 659 16.91 6.77 -8.91
C ILE A 659 17.42 5.51 -9.59
N GLY A 660 18.20 5.67 -10.68
CA GLY A 660 18.78 4.54 -11.42
C GLY A 660 20.06 4.89 -12.16
N GLU A 661 20.80 3.87 -12.61
CA GLU A 661 22.00 3.96 -13.45
C GLU A 661 21.99 2.94 -14.59
#